data_5b6e75c64f192829ba3310a5ae31eba0
#
_entry.id   5b6e75c64f192829ba3310a5ae31eba0
#
_cell.length_a   1.000
_cell.length_b   1.000
_cell.length_c   1.000
_cell.angle_alpha   90.00
_cell.angle_beta   90.00
_cell.angle_gamma   90.00
#
_symmetry.space_group_name_H-M   'P 1'
#
loop_
_entity.id
_entity.type
_entity.pdbx_description
1 polymer ?
#
loop_
_entity_poly.entity_id
_entity_poly.type
_entity_poly.pdbx_seq_one_letter_code
_entity_poly.pdbx_strand_id
1 'polypeptide(L)'
;MRTHLSLRSLLLLVTASPLLLAAQFQAPTSEELKMNTDPKAPGAAAVFLNMEEITDDPLHYYSFYARIKVLQEKGNALATVEIPDRIGDSGITSVKPRSMGQEWPDNPDSRAAAAKSAGKLPAPQGVFKITDIKARTIHPDGTVIPLTLQPDDLLNLNSPGKHGDRITFTLPSVEVGSILEYLYTIHYDENHFPSPFWEVQRPYFVHKAHFVFTPFNDFLNGEQYMTSRYLVDSRGKVVNTIIWSPVLPPDAKVKTDAIGQFSLDLTDIPPVPGEEWMPPVQSLAYHVLFYYKNAFSGTEFWKNENNRWSKEVDRLAEPTGPIRQAVAGLLAPGDNDLEKAAKLYKAVQNLDNTDFSHSRQQAGLNQPPLRPSRRAEDVWSQRSGSAEDITLLYLAMLRAAGLTAYEMKVVDRDKGVFSSGYLSFDQFNGDLIILNIQGKDIFLDPGQKMCPFQTVHWKHAGASGIRQTPKDPAFANSPLLPYSANTLLRAGDISFDDQSHFTGLFRFVMTGEDALRWRQAALENDQDEVKKQFDRWLESMVPDGVEAHLDHFLALDDPDSNLLAIVKVQGALGAATSKRLLLPGYFFETRGSHPFVDQEKRLEPVDMHYGEQITDQVVYHLPAGLAVESAPQDTKIPWPEHAVFITRTVSAPGQITIARILSRAFTIAKPEEYQDLRGFYRKVAAADQQQLVLIASPAAKGN
;
A
#
# COMPACT_ATOMS: atom_id res chain seq x y z
N MET A 1 -80.02 23.96 39.39
CA MET A 1 -79.92 24.92 38.21
C MET A 1 -78.49 25.30 37.99
N ARG A 2 -78.08 25.24 36.80
CA ARG A 2 -76.79 25.59 36.17
C ARG A 2 -75.69 24.49 36.18
N THR A 3 -75.69 23.81 35.12
CA THR A 3 -74.72 22.90 34.51
C THR A 3 -73.44 23.61 34.17
N HIS A 4 -72.25 23.09 34.57
CA HIS A 4 -71.00 23.42 33.99
C HIS A 4 -70.41 22.18 33.27
N LEU A 5 -70.43 22.22 31.91
CA LEU A 5 -69.68 21.33 31.05
C LEU A 5 -68.20 21.73 31.11
N SER A 6 -67.38 20.77 31.58
CA SER A 6 -65.92 20.89 31.42
C SER A 6 -65.47 20.20 30.17
N LEU A 7 -64.99 20.97 29.21
CA LEU A 7 -64.36 20.54 27.94
C LEU A 7 -63.00 19.95 28.28
N ARG A 8 -62.84 18.65 28.21
CA ARG A 8 -61.53 17.99 28.27
C ARG A 8 -60.91 18.05 26.86
N SER A 9 -59.93 18.93 26.70
CA SER A 9 -59.05 18.96 25.50
C SER A 9 -58.20 17.71 25.48
N LEU A 10 -58.45 16.83 24.53
CA LEU A 10 -57.62 15.67 24.21
C LEU A 10 -56.39 16.17 23.43
N LEU A 11 -55.25 16.31 24.10
CA LEU A 11 -53.98 16.58 23.46
C LEU A 11 -53.50 15.28 22.80
N LEU A 12 -53.67 15.14 21.51
CA LEU A 12 -53.03 14.10 20.71
C LEU A 12 -51.54 14.44 20.66
N LEU A 13 -50.74 13.75 21.48
CA LEU A 13 -49.28 13.67 21.28
C LEU A 13 -49.05 12.81 20.05
N VAL A 14 -48.83 13.46 18.91
CA VAL A 14 -48.22 12.85 17.74
C VAL A 14 -46.74 12.67 18.08
N THR A 15 -46.42 11.49 18.60
CA THR A 15 -45.03 11.03 18.66
C THR A 15 -44.57 10.84 17.20
N ALA A 16 -43.89 11.83 16.64
CA ALA A 16 -43.10 11.66 15.44
C ALA A 16 -41.98 10.72 15.83
N SER A 17 -42.20 9.41 15.74
CA SER A 17 -41.12 8.46 15.60
C SER A 17 -40.33 8.87 14.36
N PRO A 18 -39.01 9.01 14.42
CA PRO A 18 -38.21 9.12 13.20
C PRO A 18 -38.47 7.81 12.45
N LEU A 19 -39.27 7.87 11.42
CA LEU A 19 -39.35 6.82 10.43
C LEU A 19 -37.92 6.67 9.89
N LEU A 20 -37.26 5.59 10.31
CA LEU A 20 -36.15 5.03 9.57
C LEU A 20 -36.62 4.93 8.13
N LEU A 21 -36.22 5.88 7.27
CA LEU A 21 -36.30 5.72 5.83
C LEU A 21 -35.28 4.64 5.46
N ALA A 22 -35.61 3.39 5.77
CA ALA A 22 -34.97 2.25 5.14
C ALA A 22 -35.17 2.47 3.64
N ALA A 23 -34.09 2.55 2.89
CA ALA A 23 -34.13 2.72 1.44
C ALA A 23 -35.10 1.68 0.87
N GLN A 24 -36.31 2.14 0.49
CA GLN A 24 -37.30 1.25 -0.11
C GLN A 24 -36.91 1.13 -1.58
N PHE A 25 -36.68 -0.06 -2.07
CA PHE A 25 -36.35 -0.32 -3.47
C PHE A 25 -37.35 0.36 -4.39
N GLN A 26 -36.85 1.33 -5.15
CA GLN A 26 -37.71 2.13 -6.04
C GLN A 26 -37.93 1.42 -7.38
N ALA A 27 -39.09 1.66 -7.99
CA ALA A 27 -39.31 1.20 -9.37
C ALA A 27 -38.27 1.84 -10.31
N PRO A 28 -37.77 1.12 -11.34
CA PRO A 28 -36.82 1.68 -12.29
C PRO A 28 -37.53 2.73 -13.14
N THR A 29 -36.82 3.79 -13.45
CA THR A 29 -37.31 4.79 -14.41
C THR A 29 -37.09 4.31 -15.83
N SER A 30 -37.88 4.86 -16.80
CA SER A 30 -37.67 4.55 -18.22
C SER A 30 -36.28 4.99 -18.73
N GLU A 31 -35.68 6.00 -18.10
CA GLU A 31 -34.35 6.50 -18.44
C GLU A 31 -33.28 5.52 -17.96
N GLU A 32 -33.37 5.04 -16.73
CA GLU A 32 -32.48 4.04 -16.20
C GLU A 32 -32.51 2.72 -16.97
N LEU A 33 -33.70 2.26 -17.39
CA LEU A 33 -33.81 1.04 -18.17
C LEU A 33 -33.17 1.17 -19.55
N LYS A 34 -33.33 2.33 -20.22
CA LYS A 34 -32.80 2.60 -21.56
C LYS A 34 -31.34 3.04 -21.59
N MET A 35 -30.73 3.30 -20.43
CA MET A 35 -29.34 3.74 -20.35
C MET A 35 -28.39 2.64 -20.83
N ASN A 36 -27.71 2.85 -21.95
CA ASN A 36 -26.68 1.96 -22.49
C ASN A 36 -25.29 2.57 -22.40
N THR A 37 -25.19 3.87 -22.20
CA THR A 37 -23.97 4.64 -22.00
C THR A 37 -24.23 5.77 -21.02
N ASP A 38 -23.20 6.28 -20.38
CA ASP A 38 -23.32 7.45 -19.52
C ASP A 38 -22.47 8.60 -20.08
N PRO A 39 -23.08 9.76 -20.41
CA PRO A 39 -22.33 10.92 -20.91
C PRO A 39 -21.30 11.48 -19.95
N LYS A 40 -21.52 11.32 -18.61
CA LYS A 40 -20.60 11.77 -17.57
C LYS A 40 -19.49 10.76 -17.29
N ALA A 41 -19.66 9.50 -17.71
CA ALA A 41 -18.72 8.41 -17.55
C ALA A 41 -18.55 7.62 -18.86
N PRO A 42 -18.04 8.25 -19.93
CA PRO A 42 -17.93 7.60 -21.24
C PRO A 42 -17.02 6.38 -21.15
N GLY A 43 -17.50 5.24 -21.64
CA GLY A 43 -16.76 3.96 -21.61
C GLY A 43 -16.77 3.23 -20.27
N ALA A 44 -17.53 3.70 -19.27
CA ALA A 44 -17.66 3.03 -17.98
C ALA A 44 -18.27 1.63 -18.12
N ALA A 45 -17.76 0.66 -17.41
CA ALA A 45 -18.33 -0.70 -17.35
C ALA A 45 -19.63 -0.74 -16.55
N ALA A 46 -19.75 0.12 -15.54
CA ALA A 46 -20.95 0.32 -14.74
C ALA A 46 -20.91 1.70 -14.07
N VAL A 47 -22.05 2.19 -13.61
CA VAL A 47 -22.17 3.43 -12.83
C VAL A 47 -23.11 3.23 -11.65
N PHE A 48 -22.77 3.81 -10.51
CA PHE A 48 -23.66 3.89 -9.36
C PHE A 48 -24.68 5.02 -9.60
N LEU A 49 -25.94 4.67 -9.71
CA LEU A 49 -27.04 5.64 -9.85
C LEU A 49 -27.34 6.30 -8.50
N ASN A 50 -27.29 5.51 -7.45
CA ASN A 50 -27.45 5.96 -6.06
C ASN A 50 -26.69 5.08 -5.10
N MET A 51 -26.13 5.68 -4.06
CA MET A 51 -25.42 5.00 -2.96
C MET A 51 -25.77 5.70 -1.65
N GLU A 52 -26.01 4.90 -0.60
CA GLU A 52 -26.28 5.40 0.74
C GLU A 52 -25.52 4.58 1.77
N GLU A 53 -24.88 5.25 2.71
CA GLU A 53 -24.14 4.63 3.78
C GLU A 53 -24.54 5.27 5.11
N ILE A 54 -25.05 4.48 6.04
CA ILE A 54 -25.54 4.94 7.34
C ILE A 54 -24.83 4.17 8.44
N THR A 55 -24.20 4.89 9.36
CA THR A 55 -23.69 4.35 10.63
C THR A 55 -24.44 5.01 11.77
N ASP A 56 -25.04 4.20 12.65
CA ASP A 56 -25.73 4.68 13.85
C ASP A 56 -25.18 3.95 15.07
N ASP A 57 -24.30 4.62 15.79
CA ASP A 57 -23.64 4.06 16.97
C ASP A 57 -24.60 3.89 18.15
N PRO A 58 -25.55 4.79 18.44
CA PRO A 58 -26.59 4.58 19.43
C PRO A 58 -27.43 3.33 19.21
N LEU A 59 -27.70 2.99 17.97
CA LEU A 59 -28.48 1.80 17.59
C LEU A 59 -27.60 0.61 17.16
N HIS A 60 -26.29 0.76 17.20
CA HIS A 60 -25.31 -0.29 16.91
C HIS A 60 -25.49 -0.94 15.54
N TYR A 61 -25.75 -0.15 14.49
CA TYR A 61 -25.85 -0.69 13.15
C TYR A 61 -25.09 0.13 12.09
N TYR A 62 -24.70 -0.59 11.05
CA TYR A 62 -24.21 -0.06 9.78
C TYR A 62 -25.12 -0.57 8.66
N SER A 63 -25.48 0.30 7.73
CA SER A 63 -26.28 -0.05 6.56
C SER A 63 -25.68 0.53 5.30
N PHE A 64 -25.63 -0.28 4.24
CA PHE A 64 -25.15 0.13 2.94
C PHE A 64 -26.18 -0.22 1.87
N TYR A 65 -26.57 0.78 1.08
CA TYR A 65 -27.43 0.64 -0.07
C TYR A 65 -26.72 1.06 -1.35
N ALA A 66 -26.93 0.30 -2.43
CA ALA A 66 -26.46 0.66 -3.76
C ALA A 66 -27.47 0.32 -4.83
N ARG A 67 -27.54 1.21 -5.86
CA ARG A 67 -28.25 1.02 -7.10
C ARG A 67 -27.30 1.29 -8.25
N ILE A 68 -27.03 0.25 -9.07
CA ILE A 68 -25.93 0.24 -10.04
C ILE A 68 -26.48 -0.11 -11.42
N LYS A 69 -26.11 0.64 -12.45
CA LYS A 69 -26.38 0.30 -13.85
C LYS A 69 -25.17 -0.38 -14.46
N VAL A 70 -25.34 -1.57 -14.98
CA VAL A 70 -24.33 -2.32 -15.75
C VAL A 70 -24.38 -1.85 -17.21
N LEU A 71 -23.23 -1.39 -17.73
CA LEU A 71 -23.14 -0.84 -19.10
C LEU A 71 -22.34 -1.72 -20.05
N GLN A 72 -21.41 -2.55 -19.53
CA GLN A 72 -20.57 -3.47 -20.30
C GLN A 72 -20.38 -4.78 -19.55
N GLU A 73 -19.90 -5.83 -20.22
CA GLU A 73 -19.66 -7.16 -19.63
C GLU A 73 -18.78 -7.13 -18.39
N LYS A 74 -17.74 -6.28 -18.38
CA LYS A 74 -16.87 -6.11 -17.19
C LYS A 74 -17.64 -5.65 -15.95
N GLY A 75 -18.75 -4.96 -16.12
CA GLY A 75 -19.63 -4.52 -15.04
C GLY A 75 -20.40 -5.67 -14.38
N ASN A 76 -20.53 -6.84 -15.03
CA ASN A 76 -21.15 -8.02 -14.44
C ASN A 76 -20.42 -8.51 -13.17
N ALA A 77 -19.15 -8.18 -13.01
CA ALA A 77 -18.39 -8.50 -11.78
C ALA A 77 -19.04 -7.89 -10.52
N LEU A 78 -19.78 -6.79 -10.64
CA LEU A 78 -20.54 -6.18 -9.54
C LEU A 78 -21.75 -7.00 -9.07
N ALA A 79 -22.09 -8.10 -9.77
CA ALA A 79 -23.06 -9.08 -9.27
C ALA A 79 -22.63 -9.69 -7.93
N THR A 80 -21.34 -9.89 -7.72
CA THR A 80 -20.79 -10.38 -6.45
C THR A 80 -20.49 -9.21 -5.54
N VAL A 81 -21.27 -9.10 -4.49
CA VAL A 81 -21.15 -8.04 -3.46
C VAL A 81 -20.33 -8.59 -2.32
N GLU A 82 -19.25 -7.89 -1.98
CA GLU A 82 -18.43 -8.17 -0.82
C GLU A 82 -18.89 -7.31 0.36
N ILE A 83 -19.19 -7.96 1.47
CA ILE A 83 -19.55 -7.28 2.73
C ILE A 83 -18.26 -7.16 3.54
N PRO A 84 -17.88 -5.95 4.01
CA PRO A 84 -16.71 -5.80 4.84
C PRO A 84 -16.84 -6.58 6.13
N ASP A 85 -15.82 -7.33 6.51
CA ASP A 85 -15.75 -8.08 7.76
C ASP A 85 -15.56 -7.17 8.98
N ARG A 86 -15.32 -5.88 8.73
CA ARG A 86 -15.15 -4.81 9.73
C ARG A 86 -15.73 -3.50 9.22
N ILE A 87 -16.44 -2.80 10.09
CA ILE A 87 -16.89 -1.44 9.85
C ILE A 87 -15.76 -0.50 10.30
N GLY A 88 -15.43 0.50 9.49
CA GLY A 88 -14.40 1.49 9.83
C GLY A 88 -12.97 1.06 9.55
N ASP A 89 -12.74 -0.07 8.89
CA ASP A 89 -11.41 -0.43 8.40
C ASP A 89 -11.15 0.31 7.08
N SER A 90 -10.37 1.36 7.16
CA SER A 90 -10.09 2.24 6.00
C SER A 90 -9.15 1.63 4.98
N GLY A 91 -8.54 0.47 5.24
CA GLY A 91 -7.41 -0.02 4.44
C GLY A 91 -6.19 0.92 4.43
N ILE A 92 -6.34 2.15 4.94
CA ILE A 92 -5.25 3.14 5.08
C ILE A 92 -4.33 2.75 6.22
N THR A 93 -4.86 2.03 7.21
CA THR A 93 -4.08 1.50 8.31
C THR A 93 -4.34 0.00 8.42
N SER A 94 -3.32 -0.81 8.23
CA SER A 94 -3.36 -2.25 8.52
C SER A 94 -3.49 -2.57 10.01
N VAL A 95 -3.87 -1.59 10.82
CA VAL A 95 -3.94 -1.67 12.27
C VAL A 95 -5.39 -1.89 12.68
N LYS A 96 -5.63 -3.01 13.35
CA LYS A 96 -6.93 -3.37 13.93
C LYS A 96 -7.52 -2.18 14.69
N PRO A 97 -8.77 -1.74 14.41
CA PRO A 97 -9.46 -0.75 15.23
C PRO A 97 -9.45 -1.25 16.67
N ARG A 98 -8.88 -0.48 17.57
CA ARG A 98 -8.98 -0.78 19.00
C ARG A 98 -10.40 -0.48 19.44
N SER A 99 -11.12 -1.48 19.93
CA SER A 99 -12.41 -1.27 20.59
C SER A 99 -12.24 -0.22 21.71
N MET A 100 -13.20 0.71 21.83
CA MET A 100 -13.31 1.56 23.01
C MET A 100 -13.44 0.66 24.24
N GLY A 101 -12.40 0.53 25.04
CA GLY A 101 -12.36 -0.37 26.20
C GLY A 101 -11.05 -1.08 26.40
N GLN A 102 -10.19 -1.15 25.39
CA GLN A 102 -8.82 -1.59 25.57
C GLN A 102 -7.90 -0.37 25.80
N GLU A 103 -8.13 0.33 26.92
CA GLU A 103 -7.03 1.08 27.52
C GLU A 103 -5.97 0.07 27.93
N TRP A 104 -4.72 0.34 27.59
CA TRP A 104 -3.61 -0.37 28.21
C TRP A 104 -3.73 -0.13 29.72
N PRO A 105 -3.78 -1.18 30.54
CA PRO A 105 -3.75 -0.99 31.98
C PRO A 105 -2.50 -0.19 32.32
N ASP A 106 -2.63 0.87 33.10
CA ASP A 106 -1.52 1.71 33.54
C ASP A 106 -0.49 0.97 34.41
N ASN A 107 -0.79 -0.30 34.73
CA ASN A 107 0.03 -1.15 35.57
C ASN A 107 0.55 -2.37 34.77
N PRO A 108 1.88 -2.64 34.76
CA PRO A 108 2.48 -3.81 34.12
C PRO A 108 1.89 -5.15 34.58
N ASP A 109 1.46 -5.24 35.86
CA ASP A 109 0.85 -6.45 36.41
C ASP A 109 -0.55 -6.73 35.85
N SER A 110 -1.30 -5.67 35.53
CA SER A 110 -2.63 -5.77 34.87
C SER A 110 -2.48 -6.22 33.41
N ARG A 111 -1.38 -5.82 32.73
CA ARG A 111 -1.05 -6.31 31.38
C ARG A 111 -0.70 -7.79 31.38
N ALA A 112 0.06 -8.24 32.36
CA ALA A 112 0.39 -9.66 32.52
C ALA A 112 -0.84 -10.51 32.84
N ALA A 113 -1.79 -9.98 33.62
CA ALA A 113 -3.07 -10.62 33.89
C ALA A 113 -3.99 -10.62 32.64
N ALA A 114 -4.05 -9.52 31.91
CA ALA A 114 -4.80 -9.41 30.64
C ALA A 114 -4.22 -10.32 29.56
N ALA A 115 -2.88 -10.43 29.43
CA ALA A 115 -2.24 -11.35 28.50
C ALA A 115 -2.45 -12.83 28.91
N LYS A 116 -2.50 -13.15 30.20
CA LYS A 116 -2.85 -14.49 30.68
C LYS A 116 -4.32 -14.83 30.49
N SER A 117 -5.22 -13.85 30.56
CA SER A 117 -6.64 -14.04 30.31
C SER A 117 -6.97 -14.04 28.81
N ALA A 118 -6.24 -13.28 27.97
CA ALA A 118 -6.41 -13.27 26.51
C ALA A 118 -6.11 -14.64 25.87
N GLY A 119 -5.20 -15.43 26.46
CA GLY A 119 -4.98 -16.82 26.03
C GLY A 119 -6.06 -17.81 26.48
N LYS A 120 -7.04 -17.38 27.28
CA LYS A 120 -8.16 -18.21 27.79
C LYS A 120 -9.54 -17.69 27.42
N LEU A 121 -9.63 -16.47 26.89
CA LEU A 121 -10.89 -15.98 26.34
C LEU A 121 -11.07 -16.64 24.96
N PRO A 122 -12.23 -17.25 24.68
CA PRO A 122 -12.58 -17.58 23.32
C PRO A 122 -12.42 -16.31 22.48
N ALA A 123 -11.95 -16.44 21.27
CA ALA A 123 -11.92 -15.34 20.30
C ALA A 123 -13.26 -14.61 20.39
N PRO A 124 -13.31 -13.26 20.38
CA PRO A 124 -14.56 -12.53 20.53
C PRO A 124 -15.53 -13.03 19.47
N GLN A 125 -16.44 -13.90 19.90
CA GLN A 125 -17.51 -14.40 19.06
C GLN A 125 -18.51 -13.25 18.91
N GLY A 126 -18.67 -12.75 17.69
CA GLY A 126 -19.83 -11.96 17.33
C GLY A 126 -19.76 -10.45 17.50
N VAL A 127 -18.58 -9.82 17.26
CA VAL A 127 -18.50 -8.36 17.23
C VAL A 127 -19.39 -7.76 16.13
N PHE A 128 -19.60 -8.49 15.02
CA PHE A 128 -20.44 -8.07 13.90
C PHE A 128 -21.38 -9.19 13.50
N LYS A 129 -22.63 -8.83 13.19
CA LYS A 129 -23.65 -9.76 12.70
C LYS A 129 -24.41 -9.14 11.54
N ILE A 130 -24.39 -9.80 10.40
CA ILE A 130 -25.24 -9.43 9.27
C ILE A 130 -26.68 -9.82 9.63
N THR A 131 -27.59 -8.85 9.64
CA THR A 131 -28.97 -9.06 10.09
C THR A 131 -29.97 -8.98 8.96
N ASP A 132 -29.66 -8.28 7.88
CA ASP A 132 -30.55 -8.15 6.73
C ASP A 132 -29.74 -8.03 5.45
N ILE A 133 -30.15 -8.75 4.40
CA ILE A 133 -29.70 -8.60 3.03
C ILE A 133 -30.94 -8.61 2.15
N LYS A 134 -31.14 -7.52 1.42
CA LYS A 134 -32.15 -7.43 0.36
C LYS A 134 -31.42 -7.10 -0.93
N ALA A 135 -31.71 -7.84 -2.00
CA ALA A 135 -31.11 -7.56 -3.29
C ALA A 135 -32.05 -7.99 -4.42
N ARG A 136 -31.89 -7.35 -5.57
CA ARG A 136 -32.59 -7.72 -6.81
C ARG A 136 -31.79 -7.30 -8.03
N THR A 137 -31.99 -8.03 -9.11
CA THR A 137 -31.58 -7.65 -10.46
C THR A 137 -32.81 -7.19 -11.23
N ILE A 138 -32.73 -6.07 -11.91
CA ILE A 138 -33.76 -5.56 -12.80
C ILE A 138 -33.18 -5.63 -14.22
N HIS A 139 -33.80 -6.44 -15.07
CA HIS A 139 -33.41 -6.61 -16.46
C HIS A 139 -33.73 -5.38 -17.30
N PRO A 140 -33.15 -5.22 -18.52
CA PRO A 140 -33.42 -4.09 -19.40
C PRO A 140 -34.87 -3.98 -19.81
N ASP A 141 -35.64 -5.07 -19.83
CA ASP A 141 -37.07 -5.11 -20.11
C ASP A 141 -37.96 -4.72 -18.90
N GLY A 142 -37.36 -4.44 -17.77
CA GLY A 142 -38.04 -4.11 -16.52
C GLY A 142 -38.40 -5.32 -15.65
N THR A 143 -38.09 -6.55 -16.07
CA THR A 143 -38.30 -7.77 -15.25
C THR A 143 -37.46 -7.73 -14.01
N VAL A 144 -38.05 -7.98 -12.83
CA VAL A 144 -37.39 -7.95 -11.54
C VAL A 144 -37.14 -9.36 -11.03
N ILE A 145 -35.88 -9.70 -10.77
CA ILE A 145 -35.46 -10.97 -10.18
C ILE A 145 -34.92 -10.73 -8.78
N PRO A 146 -35.67 -11.06 -7.72
CA PRO A 146 -35.20 -10.87 -6.35
C PRO A 146 -34.13 -11.92 -5.99
N LEU A 147 -33.16 -11.53 -5.16
CA LEU A 147 -32.31 -12.47 -4.46
C LEU A 147 -33.12 -13.16 -3.36
N THR A 148 -33.15 -14.49 -3.40
CA THR A 148 -33.81 -15.29 -2.37
C THR A 148 -32.73 -15.98 -1.54
N LEU A 149 -32.53 -15.52 -0.32
CA LEU A 149 -31.64 -16.14 0.66
C LEU A 149 -32.46 -17.13 1.51
N GLN A 150 -31.91 -18.31 1.71
CA GLN A 150 -32.46 -19.26 2.68
C GLN A 150 -32.00 -18.86 4.09
N PRO A 151 -32.72 -19.21 5.16
CA PRO A 151 -32.26 -18.92 6.53
C PRO A 151 -30.85 -19.43 6.84
N ASP A 152 -30.47 -20.57 6.28
CA ASP A 152 -29.15 -21.17 6.44
C ASP A 152 -28.02 -20.35 5.76
N ASP A 153 -28.33 -19.58 4.71
CA ASP A 153 -27.35 -18.74 4.04
C ASP A 153 -26.86 -17.62 4.96
N LEU A 154 -27.77 -16.95 5.68
CA LEU A 154 -27.43 -15.94 6.68
C LEU A 154 -26.67 -16.53 7.88
N LEU A 155 -27.04 -17.76 8.30
CA LEU A 155 -26.32 -18.48 9.35
C LEU A 155 -24.88 -18.80 8.90
N ASN A 156 -24.71 -19.25 7.67
CA ASN A 156 -23.40 -19.55 7.10
C ASN A 156 -22.51 -18.30 6.99
N LEU A 157 -23.10 -17.16 6.60
CA LEU A 157 -22.38 -15.87 6.53
C LEU A 157 -21.90 -15.40 7.91
N ASN A 158 -22.64 -15.72 8.97
CA ASN A 158 -22.30 -15.34 10.34
C ASN A 158 -21.57 -16.44 11.14
N SER A 159 -21.16 -17.55 10.51
CA SER A 159 -20.55 -18.70 11.22
C SER A 159 -19.13 -18.39 11.71
N PRO A 160 -18.79 -18.75 12.96
CA PRO A 160 -17.45 -18.62 13.50
C PRO A 160 -16.45 -19.54 12.74
N GLY A 161 -15.25 -19.07 12.50
CA GLY A 161 -14.17 -19.86 11.91
C GLY A 161 -13.75 -19.47 10.49
N LYS A 162 -14.50 -18.60 9.83
CA LYS A 162 -14.13 -18.01 8.52
C LYS A 162 -13.52 -16.61 8.64
N HIS A 163 -12.86 -16.31 9.76
CA HIS A 163 -12.15 -15.06 9.90
C HIS A 163 -10.96 -15.03 8.95
N GLY A 164 -11.07 -14.24 7.90
CA GLY A 164 -10.14 -14.11 6.79
C GLY A 164 -10.73 -14.41 5.41
N ASP A 165 -11.86 -15.11 5.34
CA ASP A 165 -12.63 -15.25 4.10
C ASP A 165 -13.57 -14.05 3.94
N ARG A 166 -13.56 -13.47 2.75
CA ARG A 166 -14.49 -12.38 2.38
C ARG A 166 -15.92 -12.88 2.41
N ILE A 167 -16.79 -12.15 3.11
CA ILE A 167 -18.22 -12.45 3.12
C ILE A 167 -18.83 -11.91 1.83
N THR A 168 -19.40 -12.78 1.00
CA THR A 168 -19.95 -12.39 -0.30
C THR A 168 -21.35 -12.96 -0.51
N PHE A 169 -22.17 -12.22 -1.26
CA PHE A 169 -23.39 -12.73 -1.86
C PHE A 169 -23.46 -12.31 -3.33
N THR A 170 -24.19 -13.05 -4.14
CA THR A 170 -24.24 -12.81 -5.59
C THR A 170 -25.68 -12.55 -6.06
N LEU A 171 -25.87 -11.44 -6.78
CA LEU A 171 -27.15 -11.12 -7.39
C LEU A 171 -27.42 -12.07 -8.57
N PRO A 172 -28.66 -12.54 -8.73
CA PRO A 172 -29.02 -13.49 -9.76
C PRO A 172 -29.10 -12.84 -11.15
N SER A 173 -28.80 -13.62 -12.21
CA SER A 173 -29.12 -13.34 -13.63
C SER A 173 -28.69 -11.95 -14.11
N VAL A 174 -27.48 -11.53 -13.80
CA VAL A 174 -26.93 -10.23 -14.22
C VAL A 174 -26.50 -10.28 -15.68
N GLU A 175 -26.91 -9.28 -16.47
CA GLU A 175 -26.52 -9.08 -17.86
C GLU A 175 -26.22 -7.61 -18.15
N VAL A 176 -25.65 -7.31 -19.30
CA VAL A 176 -25.45 -5.93 -19.74
C VAL A 176 -26.79 -5.22 -19.87
N GLY A 177 -26.90 -4.03 -19.29
CA GLY A 177 -28.13 -3.26 -19.20
C GLY A 177 -28.95 -3.52 -17.94
N SER A 178 -28.59 -4.52 -17.10
CA SER A 178 -29.24 -4.73 -15.80
C SER A 178 -29.02 -3.58 -14.84
N ILE A 179 -29.98 -3.40 -13.92
CA ILE A 179 -29.83 -2.58 -12.74
C ILE A 179 -29.70 -3.52 -11.54
N LEU A 180 -28.58 -3.41 -10.83
CA LEU A 180 -28.32 -4.12 -9.58
C LEU A 180 -28.77 -3.22 -8.43
N GLU A 181 -29.56 -3.76 -7.51
CA GLU A 181 -30.00 -2.99 -6.34
C GLU A 181 -29.93 -3.86 -5.12
N TYR A 182 -29.20 -3.39 -4.09
CA TYR A 182 -29.03 -4.14 -2.85
C TYR A 182 -28.90 -3.23 -1.65
N LEU A 183 -29.26 -3.80 -0.50
CA LEU A 183 -29.13 -3.25 0.83
C LEU A 183 -28.61 -4.37 1.73
N TYR A 184 -27.64 -4.10 2.56
CA TYR A 184 -27.30 -4.97 3.69
C TYR A 184 -27.16 -4.17 4.97
N THR A 185 -27.42 -4.84 6.11
CA THR A 185 -27.30 -4.26 7.44
C THR A 185 -26.46 -5.16 8.34
N ILE A 186 -25.52 -4.54 9.04
CA ILE A 186 -24.65 -5.18 10.02
C ILE A 186 -24.99 -4.57 11.38
N HIS A 187 -25.24 -5.42 12.38
CA HIS A 187 -25.28 -5.00 13.78
C HIS A 187 -23.98 -5.35 14.48
N TYR A 188 -23.54 -4.50 15.38
CA TYR A 188 -22.35 -4.70 16.20
C TYR A 188 -22.69 -4.65 17.70
N ASP A 189 -21.79 -5.23 18.51
CA ASP A 189 -22.02 -5.37 19.96
C ASP A 189 -22.11 -4.01 20.66
N GLU A 190 -22.89 -3.93 21.73
CA GLU A 190 -23.16 -2.72 22.51
C GLU A 190 -21.91 -1.99 23.04
N ASN A 191 -20.79 -2.71 23.17
CA ASN A 191 -19.52 -2.14 23.64
C ASN A 191 -18.54 -1.79 22.49
N HIS A 192 -18.99 -1.91 21.24
CA HIS A 192 -18.18 -1.64 20.07
C HIS A 192 -18.73 -0.41 19.33
N PHE A 193 -17.87 0.59 19.17
CA PHE A 193 -18.16 1.80 18.40
C PHE A 193 -17.12 1.92 17.30
N PRO A 194 -17.40 1.40 16.10
CA PRO A 194 -16.48 1.49 15.00
C PRO A 194 -16.35 2.97 14.60
N SER A 195 -15.10 3.42 14.43
CA SER A 195 -14.87 4.73 13.82
C SER A 195 -15.21 4.62 12.34
N PRO A 196 -16.28 5.23 11.83
CA PRO A 196 -16.70 5.05 10.45
C PRO A 196 -15.71 5.66 9.48
N PHE A 197 -15.60 5.02 8.33
CA PHE A 197 -14.84 5.48 7.18
C PHE A 197 -15.79 5.58 5.99
N TRP A 198 -16.04 6.79 5.53
CA TRP A 198 -16.81 6.99 4.30
C TRP A 198 -15.89 6.92 3.09
N GLU A 199 -15.97 5.85 2.34
CA GLU A 199 -15.31 5.71 1.05
C GLU A 199 -16.13 6.45 -0.01
N VAL A 200 -15.83 7.73 -0.19
CA VAL A 200 -16.58 8.62 -1.07
C VAL A 200 -16.29 8.34 -2.53
N GLN A 201 -15.01 8.16 -2.88
CA GLN A 201 -14.58 7.92 -4.25
C GLN A 201 -14.25 6.43 -4.45
N ARG A 202 -14.89 5.83 -5.42
CA ARG A 202 -14.81 4.39 -5.74
C ARG A 202 -14.27 4.16 -7.16
N PRO A 203 -13.94 2.92 -7.55
CA PRO A 203 -13.50 2.61 -8.92
C PRO A 203 -14.53 2.89 -10.01
N TYR A 204 -15.75 3.23 -9.66
CA TYR A 204 -16.85 3.51 -10.58
C TYR A 204 -17.42 4.91 -10.35
N PHE A 205 -17.95 5.52 -11.42
CA PHE A 205 -18.64 6.79 -11.31
C PHE A 205 -19.91 6.69 -10.46
N VAL A 206 -20.16 7.68 -9.59
CA VAL A 206 -21.32 7.71 -8.69
C VAL A 206 -22.14 8.98 -8.94
N HIS A 207 -23.39 8.82 -9.41
CA HIS A 207 -24.28 9.95 -9.67
C HIS A 207 -24.76 10.63 -8.41
N LYS A 208 -25.12 9.84 -7.38
CA LYS A 208 -25.59 10.35 -6.10
C LYS A 208 -25.05 9.50 -4.97
N ALA A 209 -24.53 10.15 -3.95
CA ALA A 209 -24.10 9.50 -2.71
C ALA A 209 -24.62 10.28 -1.50
N HIS A 210 -25.12 9.54 -0.53
CA HIS A 210 -25.57 10.05 0.75
C HIS A 210 -24.92 9.28 1.88
N PHE A 211 -24.26 9.99 2.78
CA PHE A 211 -23.57 9.42 3.93
C PHE A 211 -24.12 10.03 5.21
N VAL A 212 -24.35 9.18 6.21
CA VAL A 212 -24.84 9.59 7.53
C VAL A 212 -24.04 8.90 8.62
N PHE A 213 -23.63 9.64 9.63
CA PHE A 213 -23.06 9.11 10.85
C PHE A 213 -23.72 9.73 12.07
N THR A 214 -24.38 8.91 12.87
CA THR A 214 -24.90 9.27 14.20
C THR A 214 -23.92 8.75 15.24
N PRO A 215 -23.10 9.62 15.86
CA PRO A 215 -22.15 9.16 16.87
C PRO A 215 -22.85 8.81 18.17
N PHE A 216 -22.25 7.89 18.91
CA PHE A 216 -22.67 7.61 20.29
C PHE A 216 -22.45 8.86 21.16
N ASN A 217 -23.54 9.34 21.75
CA ASN A 217 -23.54 10.50 22.61
C ASN A 217 -24.31 10.19 23.91
N ASP A 218 -23.60 10.02 25.00
CA ASP A 218 -24.19 9.72 26.31
C ASP A 218 -25.23 10.74 26.79
N PHE A 219 -25.21 11.96 26.27
CA PHE A 219 -26.18 12.98 26.61
C PHE A 219 -27.60 12.68 26.14
N LEU A 220 -27.77 11.91 25.08
CA LEU A 220 -29.07 11.60 24.49
C LEU A 220 -29.79 10.48 25.25
N ASN A 221 -29.04 9.60 25.91
CA ASN A 221 -29.62 8.39 26.53
C ASN A 221 -29.80 8.42 28.05
N GLY A 222 -29.39 9.50 28.73
CA GLY A 222 -29.63 9.69 30.16
C GLY A 222 -28.99 8.67 31.11
N GLU A 223 -28.14 7.78 30.62
CA GLU A 223 -27.47 6.77 31.39
C GLU A 223 -26.04 7.17 31.76
N GLN A 224 -25.78 7.15 33.08
CA GLN A 224 -24.48 7.49 33.68
C GLN A 224 -23.47 6.35 33.56
N TYR A 225 -23.15 5.89 32.36
CA TYR A 225 -22.08 4.92 32.17
C TYR A 225 -20.80 5.59 31.64
N MET A 226 -19.75 5.54 32.48
CA MET A 226 -18.34 5.90 32.17
C MET A 226 -17.90 7.34 32.47
N THR A 227 -17.90 7.73 33.73
CA THR A 227 -17.36 9.02 34.23
C THR A 227 -15.83 9.22 34.10
N SER A 228 -15.06 8.21 33.73
CA SER A 228 -13.60 8.29 33.63
C SER A 228 -13.07 8.56 32.21
N ARG A 229 -13.94 8.69 31.21
CA ARG A 229 -13.54 8.80 29.79
C ARG A 229 -13.95 10.09 29.09
N TYR A 230 -14.55 11.03 29.81
CA TYR A 230 -15.00 12.28 29.20
C TYR A 230 -14.06 13.42 29.50
N LEU A 231 -13.71 14.17 28.44
CA LEU A 231 -13.14 15.50 28.60
C LEU A 231 -14.23 16.42 29.10
N VAL A 232 -13.97 17.12 30.18
CA VAL A 232 -14.84 18.17 30.69
C VAL A 232 -14.19 19.52 30.40
N ASP A 233 -14.97 20.46 29.87
CA ASP A 233 -14.51 21.85 29.72
C ASP A 233 -14.32 22.50 31.08
N SER A 234 -13.78 23.76 31.09
CA SER A 234 -13.55 24.51 32.29
C SER A 234 -14.83 24.82 33.13
N ARG A 235 -16.02 24.51 32.60
CA ARG A 235 -17.32 24.67 33.24
C ARG A 235 -17.90 23.33 33.71
N GLY A 236 -17.14 22.23 33.61
CA GLY A 236 -17.58 20.88 33.97
C GLY A 236 -18.55 20.26 32.96
N LYS A 237 -18.70 20.84 31.76
CA LYS A 237 -19.52 20.27 30.69
C LYS A 237 -18.69 19.21 29.93
N VAL A 238 -19.24 18.03 29.79
CA VAL A 238 -18.62 16.97 28.98
C VAL A 238 -18.56 17.41 27.53
N VAL A 239 -17.39 17.30 26.95
CA VAL A 239 -17.15 17.57 25.54
C VAL A 239 -16.94 16.23 24.84
N ASN A 240 -17.93 15.83 24.06
CA ASN A 240 -17.77 14.66 23.19
C ASN A 240 -16.90 15.08 21.99
N THR A 241 -15.75 14.43 21.83
CA THR A 241 -14.80 14.77 20.78
C THR A 241 -14.83 13.73 19.67
N ILE A 242 -15.83 13.87 18.80
CA ILE A 242 -15.72 13.26 17.47
C ILE A 242 -14.81 14.17 16.64
N ILE A 243 -13.77 13.58 16.11
CA ILE A 243 -12.87 14.26 15.19
C ILE A 243 -13.04 13.57 13.83
N TRP A 244 -12.98 14.32 12.75
CA TRP A 244 -13.00 13.79 11.40
C TRP A 244 -11.92 14.42 10.53
N SER A 245 -11.40 13.63 9.61
CA SER A 245 -10.39 14.06 8.64
C SER A 245 -10.95 13.82 7.23
N PRO A 246 -11.39 14.86 6.53
CA PRO A 246 -11.93 14.74 5.18
C PRO A 246 -10.86 14.93 4.11
N VAL A 247 -10.90 14.10 3.07
CA VAL A 247 -10.32 14.36 1.76
C VAL A 247 -11.50 14.41 0.79
N LEU A 248 -11.89 15.60 0.37
CA LEU A 248 -13.14 15.84 -0.39
C LEU A 248 -12.90 16.81 -1.55
N PRO A 249 -13.79 16.84 -2.56
CA PRO A 249 -13.79 17.89 -3.56
C PRO A 249 -13.88 19.28 -2.93
N PRO A 250 -13.37 20.35 -3.57
CA PRO A 250 -13.23 21.68 -2.98
C PRO A 250 -14.51 22.28 -2.38
N ASP A 251 -15.67 21.99 -2.96
CA ASP A 251 -16.97 22.55 -2.54
C ASP A 251 -17.75 21.62 -1.59
N ALA A 252 -17.27 20.41 -1.36
CA ALA A 252 -17.92 19.44 -0.51
C ALA A 252 -17.57 19.65 0.97
N LYS A 253 -18.59 19.57 1.83
CA LYS A 253 -18.42 19.73 3.27
C LYS A 253 -19.30 18.76 4.04
N VAL A 254 -18.72 18.14 5.05
CA VAL A 254 -19.48 17.41 6.05
C VAL A 254 -20.35 18.38 6.83
N LYS A 255 -21.64 18.14 6.87
CA LYS A 255 -22.61 18.90 7.64
C LYS A 255 -22.82 18.26 9.02
N THR A 256 -23.05 19.05 10.04
CA THR A 256 -23.41 18.57 11.37
C THR A 256 -24.73 19.24 11.76
N ASP A 257 -25.71 18.44 12.17
CA ASP A 257 -27.00 18.98 12.62
C ASP A 257 -27.00 19.35 14.11
N ALA A 258 -28.17 19.77 14.61
CA ALA A 258 -28.33 20.23 16.00
C ALA A 258 -28.21 19.10 17.04
N ILE A 259 -28.38 17.86 16.63
CA ILE A 259 -28.25 16.67 17.51
C ILE A 259 -26.88 15.98 17.40
N GLY A 260 -25.96 16.53 16.55
CA GLY A 260 -24.62 16.02 16.40
C GLY A 260 -24.48 14.91 15.35
N GLN A 261 -25.51 14.69 14.52
CA GLN A 261 -25.41 13.80 13.38
C GLN A 261 -24.62 14.44 12.24
N PHE A 262 -23.71 13.69 11.67
CA PHE A 262 -22.92 14.10 10.49
C PHE A 262 -23.58 13.60 9.22
N SER A 263 -23.58 14.42 8.18
CA SER A 263 -24.07 14.03 6.85
C SER A 263 -23.24 14.63 5.72
N LEU A 264 -23.21 13.92 4.60
CA LEU A 264 -22.54 14.36 3.37
C LEU A 264 -23.37 13.93 2.17
N ASP A 265 -23.78 14.90 1.37
CA ASP A 265 -24.49 14.68 0.10
C ASP A 265 -23.57 15.08 -1.05
N LEU A 266 -23.36 14.19 -2.00
CA LEU A 266 -22.54 14.41 -3.18
C LEU A 266 -23.24 13.94 -4.44
N THR A 267 -22.90 14.59 -5.54
CA THR A 267 -23.35 14.21 -6.88
C THR A 267 -22.16 14.18 -7.83
N ASP A 268 -22.25 13.29 -8.83
CA ASP A 268 -21.30 13.22 -9.93
C ASP A 268 -19.85 13.02 -9.47
N ILE A 269 -19.64 12.02 -8.61
CA ILE A 269 -18.33 11.68 -8.10
C ILE A 269 -17.58 10.89 -9.18
N PRO A 270 -16.42 11.37 -9.66
CA PRO A 270 -15.64 10.65 -10.66
C PRO A 270 -15.06 9.36 -10.07
N PRO A 271 -14.76 8.35 -10.88
CA PRO A 271 -14.03 7.17 -10.41
C PRO A 271 -12.64 7.56 -9.92
N VAL A 272 -12.09 6.73 -9.04
CA VAL A 272 -10.68 6.84 -8.66
C VAL A 272 -9.82 6.72 -9.92
N PRO A 273 -8.87 7.62 -10.15
CA PRO A 273 -7.96 7.51 -11.29
C PRO A 273 -7.17 6.19 -11.24
N GLY A 274 -7.22 5.42 -12.33
CA GLY A 274 -6.42 4.20 -12.50
C GLY A 274 -5.13 4.50 -13.25
N GLU A 275 -4.31 5.40 -12.72
CA GLU A 275 -3.07 5.83 -13.36
C GLU A 275 -1.90 4.97 -12.88
N GLU A 276 -1.01 4.59 -13.80
CA GLU A 276 0.21 3.87 -13.42
C GLU A 276 1.13 4.76 -12.57
N TRP A 277 1.90 4.14 -11.68
CA TRP A 277 2.87 4.86 -10.83
C TRP A 277 2.22 5.97 -9.98
N MET A 278 1.08 5.70 -9.39
CA MET A 278 0.45 6.60 -8.41
C MET A 278 0.95 6.31 -7.00
N PRO A 279 0.96 7.31 -6.11
CA PRO A 279 0.94 7.04 -4.67
C PRO A 279 -0.25 6.16 -4.28
N PRO A 280 -0.26 5.56 -3.07
CA PRO A 280 -1.36 4.72 -2.64
C PRO A 280 -2.73 5.40 -2.79
N VAL A 281 -3.61 4.75 -3.53
CA VAL A 281 -4.95 5.27 -3.89
C VAL A 281 -5.74 5.72 -2.67
N GLN A 282 -5.63 4.98 -1.56
CA GLN A 282 -6.32 5.28 -0.31
C GLN A 282 -5.97 6.66 0.26
N SER A 283 -4.77 7.17 -0.05
CA SER A 283 -4.35 8.52 0.39
C SER A 283 -4.84 9.64 -0.52
N LEU A 284 -5.26 9.33 -1.74
CA LEU A 284 -5.67 10.29 -2.76
C LEU A 284 -7.19 10.32 -2.96
N ALA A 285 -7.83 9.15 -2.89
CA ALA A 285 -9.27 9.01 -3.08
C ALA A 285 -10.07 9.83 -2.06
N TYR A 286 -11.19 10.39 -2.49
CA TYR A 286 -12.09 11.12 -1.59
C TYR A 286 -12.66 10.21 -0.52
N HIS A 287 -12.51 10.62 0.73
CA HIS A 287 -12.96 9.89 1.90
C HIS A 287 -13.21 10.81 3.08
N VAL A 288 -13.89 10.30 4.11
CA VAL A 288 -14.00 10.93 5.43
C VAL A 288 -13.73 9.90 6.51
N LEU A 289 -12.74 10.16 7.33
CA LEU A 289 -12.39 9.36 8.50
C LEU A 289 -13.02 9.99 9.76
N PHE A 290 -13.73 9.20 10.54
CA PHE A 290 -14.22 9.62 11.86
C PHE A 290 -13.55 8.80 12.95
N TYR A 291 -13.35 9.40 14.10
CA TYR A 291 -12.81 8.71 15.28
C TYR A 291 -13.17 9.41 16.58
N TYR A 292 -13.35 8.60 17.61
CA TYR A 292 -13.56 9.06 18.97
C TYR A 292 -12.21 9.33 19.63
N LYS A 293 -11.96 10.53 20.13
CA LYS A 293 -10.70 10.91 20.78
C LYS A 293 -10.90 11.77 22.03
N ASN A 294 -9.99 11.59 22.98
CA ASN A 294 -9.93 12.34 24.22
C ASN A 294 -8.86 13.45 24.12
N ALA A 295 -8.98 14.36 23.15
CA ALA A 295 -8.07 15.47 22.98
C ALA A 295 -8.83 16.74 22.56
N PHE A 296 -8.47 17.89 23.15
CA PHE A 296 -9.09 19.17 22.80
C PHE A 296 -8.53 19.78 21.51
N SER A 297 -7.34 19.36 21.10
CA SER A 297 -6.68 19.86 19.89
C SER A 297 -5.71 18.82 19.31
N GLY A 298 -5.37 18.98 18.02
CA GLY A 298 -4.34 18.17 17.38
C GLY A 298 -2.97 18.28 18.07
N THR A 299 -2.61 19.48 18.52
CA THR A 299 -1.34 19.69 19.25
C THR A 299 -1.30 18.91 20.55
N GLU A 300 -2.40 18.93 21.32
CA GLU A 300 -2.49 18.17 22.56
C GLU A 300 -2.48 16.66 22.31
N PHE A 301 -3.21 16.20 21.29
CA PHE A 301 -3.20 14.80 20.89
C PHE A 301 -1.78 14.32 20.60
N TRP A 302 -1.07 14.98 19.69
CA TRP A 302 0.28 14.55 19.30
C TRP A 302 1.28 14.64 20.45
N LYS A 303 1.13 15.62 21.34
CA LYS A 303 1.97 15.73 22.54
C LYS A 303 1.74 14.56 23.50
N ASN A 304 0.49 14.17 23.75
CA ASN A 304 0.16 13.05 24.63
C ASN A 304 0.62 11.72 24.04
N GLU A 305 0.37 11.48 22.74
CA GLU A 305 0.82 10.28 22.04
C GLU A 305 2.36 10.18 21.99
N ASN A 306 3.06 11.30 21.67
CA ASN A 306 4.52 11.32 21.71
C ASN A 306 5.08 10.98 23.09
N ASN A 307 4.51 11.54 24.14
CA ASN A 307 4.97 11.27 25.51
C ASN A 307 4.74 9.82 25.93
N ARG A 308 3.60 9.24 25.54
CA ARG A 308 3.27 7.85 25.83
C ARG A 308 4.20 6.91 25.07
N TRP A 309 4.31 7.11 23.76
CA TRP A 309 5.16 6.31 22.89
C TRP A 309 6.64 6.39 23.27
N SER A 310 7.17 7.62 23.49
CA SER A 310 8.58 7.77 23.86
C SER A 310 8.95 7.04 25.15
N LYS A 311 8.06 7.05 26.17
CA LYS A 311 8.26 6.29 27.39
C LYS A 311 8.25 4.78 27.16
N GLU A 312 7.38 4.31 26.27
CA GLU A 312 7.30 2.90 25.92
C GLU A 312 8.56 2.44 25.19
N VAL A 313 9.05 3.22 24.22
CA VAL A 313 10.32 2.98 23.53
C VAL A 313 11.48 2.92 24.53
N ASP A 314 11.55 3.88 25.46
CA ASP A 314 12.61 3.89 26.46
C ASP A 314 12.56 2.67 27.39
N ARG A 315 11.36 2.19 27.70
CA ARG A 315 11.16 0.97 28.49
C ARG A 315 11.55 -0.31 27.72
N LEU A 316 11.14 -0.42 26.45
CA LEU A 316 11.39 -1.60 25.61
C LEU A 316 12.86 -1.68 25.20
N ALA A 317 13.47 -0.55 24.84
CA ALA A 317 14.86 -0.43 24.41
C ALA A 317 15.80 -0.04 25.57
N GLU A 318 15.46 -0.40 26.82
CA GLU A 318 16.36 -0.21 27.97
C GLU A 318 17.62 -1.06 27.81
N PRO A 319 18.84 -0.50 27.96
CA PRO A 319 20.07 -1.26 27.91
C PRO A 319 20.26 -2.06 29.20
N THR A 320 19.66 -3.24 29.27
CA THR A 320 19.75 -4.17 30.42
C THR A 320 21.12 -4.81 30.55
N GLY A 321 21.35 -5.53 31.65
CA GLY A 321 22.62 -6.25 31.90
C GLY A 321 22.98 -7.22 30.77
N PRO A 322 22.05 -8.11 30.32
CA PRO A 322 22.28 -9.02 29.20
C PRO A 322 22.62 -8.29 27.88
N ILE A 323 21.96 -7.17 27.59
CA ILE A 323 22.25 -6.37 26.38
C ILE A 323 23.64 -5.73 26.46
N ARG A 324 24.02 -5.14 27.61
CA ARG A 324 25.39 -4.61 27.80
C ARG A 324 26.47 -5.68 27.67
N GLN A 325 26.22 -6.88 28.16
CA GLN A 325 27.14 -8.02 28.00
C GLN A 325 27.26 -8.45 26.53
N ALA A 326 26.13 -8.52 25.80
CA ALA A 326 26.12 -8.83 24.37
C ALA A 326 26.94 -7.80 23.57
N VAL A 327 26.70 -6.51 23.82
CA VAL A 327 27.40 -5.40 23.16
C VAL A 327 28.91 -5.44 23.47
N ALA A 328 29.31 -5.68 24.75
CA ALA A 328 30.72 -5.80 25.11
C ALA A 328 31.42 -6.97 24.39
N GLY A 329 30.70 -8.04 24.07
CA GLY A 329 31.22 -9.18 23.30
C GLY A 329 31.33 -8.94 21.80
N LEU A 330 30.63 -7.96 21.28
CA LEU A 330 30.58 -7.64 19.82
C LEU A 330 31.55 -6.52 19.41
N LEU A 331 31.89 -5.63 20.34
CA LEU A 331 32.72 -4.47 20.09
C LEU A 331 34.18 -4.70 20.49
N ALA A 332 35.10 -4.10 19.73
CA ALA A 332 36.52 -4.10 20.04
C ALA A 332 36.96 -2.79 20.74
N PRO A 333 37.95 -2.81 21.63
CA PRO A 333 38.54 -1.58 22.09
C PRO A 333 39.14 -0.77 20.96
N GLY A 334 38.68 0.47 20.81
CA GLY A 334 39.13 1.36 19.75
C GLY A 334 38.16 1.52 18.57
N ASP A 335 37.06 0.77 18.55
CA ASP A 335 35.99 1.01 17.54
C ASP A 335 35.46 2.44 17.67
N ASN A 336 35.42 3.18 16.57
CA ASN A 336 34.75 4.47 16.51
C ASN A 336 33.22 4.29 16.51
N ASP A 337 32.46 5.37 16.68
CA ASP A 337 31.01 5.29 16.84
C ASP A 337 30.28 4.69 15.63
N LEU A 338 30.78 4.94 14.41
CA LEU A 338 30.21 4.36 13.21
C LEU A 338 30.52 2.86 13.09
N GLU A 339 31.74 2.43 13.43
CA GLU A 339 32.13 1.02 13.46
C GLU A 339 31.33 0.24 14.51
N LYS A 340 31.14 0.83 15.72
CA LYS A 340 30.25 0.23 16.73
C LYS A 340 28.85 0.01 16.16
N ALA A 341 28.25 1.06 15.59
CA ALA A 341 26.90 0.98 15.03
C ALA A 341 26.82 -0.08 13.93
N ALA A 342 27.77 -0.15 12.99
CA ALA A 342 27.79 -1.13 11.92
C ALA A 342 27.90 -2.58 12.43
N LYS A 343 28.76 -2.83 13.43
CA LYS A 343 28.90 -4.17 14.05
C LYS A 343 27.60 -4.62 14.74
N LEU A 344 26.96 -3.71 15.47
CA LEU A 344 25.69 -3.98 16.13
C LEU A 344 24.56 -4.18 15.11
N TYR A 345 24.55 -3.41 14.03
CA TYR A 345 23.60 -3.59 12.93
C TYR A 345 23.72 -4.99 12.31
N LYS A 346 24.94 -5.40 11.98
CA LYS A 346 25.20 -6.75 11.46
C LYS A 346 24.77 -7.84 12.43
N ALA A 347 24.93 -7.63 13.72
CA ALA A 347 24.51 -8.60 14.74
C ALA A 347 22.99 -8.78 14.78
N VAL A 348 22.20 -7.70 14.66
CA VAL A 348 20.73 -7.80 14.63
C VAL A 348 20.22 -8.30 13.27
N GLN A 349 20.88 -7.97 12.16
CA GLN A 349 20.56 -8.52 10.85
C GLN A 349 20.76 -10.05 10.76
N ASN A 350 21.57 -10.65 11.64
CA ASN A 350 21.75 -12.11 11.72
C ASN A 350 20.65 -12.84 12.53
N LEU A 351 19.68 -12.10 13.08
CA LEU A 351 18.53 -12.70 13.79
C LEU A 351 17.48 -13.19 12.78
N ASP A 352 16.66 -14.15 13.23
CA ASP A 352 15.46 -14.54 12.49
C ASP A 352 14.40 -13.43 12.57
N ASN A 353 14.16 -12.75 11.45
CA ASN A 353 13.10 -11.77 11.34
C ASN A 353 11.82 -12.48 10.91
N THR A 354 10.80 -12.50 11.79
CA THR A 354 9.56 -13.26 11.57
C THR A 354 8.73 -12.75 10.40
N ASP A 355 8.91 -11.48 10.02
CA ASP A 355 8.16 -10.86 8.95
C ASP A 355 8.68 -11.28 7.56
N PHE A 356 9.91 -11.85 7.51
CA PHE A 356 10.57 -12.34 6.29
C PHE A 356 10.88 -13.86 6.33
N SER A 357 10.29 -14.63 7.24
CA SER A 357 10.63 -16.04 7.43
C SER A 357 9.65 -16.97 6.71
N HIS A 358 10.06 -17.52 5.54
CA HIS A 358 9.30 -18.53 4.79
C HIS A 358 8.95 -19.76 5.63
N SER A 359 9.88 -20.26 6.41
CA SER A 359 9.67 -21.45 7.26
C SER A 359 8.56 -21.25 8.28
N ARG A 360 8.37 -20.02 8.79
CA ARG A 360 7.30 -19.68 9.72
C ARG A 360 5.97 -19.48 9.00
N GLN A 361 6.00 -18.90 7.82
CA GLN A 361 4.78 -18.76 7.00
C GLN A 361 4.22 -20.13 6.57
N GLN A 362 5.09 -21.09 6.20
CA GLN A 362 4.68 -22.46 5.87
C GLN A 362 4.27 -23.30 7.08
N ALA A 363 4.92 -23.12 8.22
CA ALA A 363 4.65 -23.93 9.41
C ALA A 363 3.25 -23.61 10.02
N GLY A 364 2.68 -22.46 9.70
CA GLY A 364 1.35 -22.05 10.14
C GLY A 364 1.12 -22.26 11.64
N LEU A 365 -0.01 -22.90 11.97
CA LEU A 365 -0.42 -23.17 13.36
C LEU A 365 0.41 -24.26 14.07
N ASN A 366 1.33 -24.95 13.38
CA ASN A 366 2.09 -26.08 13.94
C ASN A 366 3.39 -25.69 14.66
N GLN A 367 3.83 -24.42 14.56
CA GLN A 367 4.94 -23.94 15.39
C GLN A 367 4.41 -23.28 16.66
N PRO A 368 5.06 -23.51 17.83
CA PRO A 368 4.68 -22.77 19.01
C PRO A 368 4.84 -21.26 18.75
N PRO A 369 3.85 -20.43 19.14
CA PRO A 369 3.96 -19.00 18.99
C PRO A 369 5.19 -18.51 19.75
N LEU A 370 5.93 -17.57 19.14
CA LEU A 370 7.01 -16.87 19.84
C LEU A 370 6.45 -16.27 21.14
N ARG A 371 7.25 -16.31 22.19
CA ARG A 371 6.86 -15.58 23.40
C ARG A 371 6.85 -14.10 23.05
N PRO A 372 5.77 -13.37 23.38
CA PRO A 372 5.74 -11.93 23.15
C PRO A 372 6.96 -11.27 23.77
N SER A 373 7.70 -10.52 22.98
CA SER A 373 8.85 -9.76 23.45
C SER A 373 8.38 -8.65 24.38
N ARG A 374 8.88 -8.63 25.60
CA ARG A 374 8.56 -7.58 26.58
C ARG A 374 9.66 -6.53 26.66
N ARG A 375 10.87 -6.90 26.25
CA ARG A 375 12.09 -6.08 26.24
C ARG A 375 13.04 -6.55 25.15
N ALA A 376 13.96 -5.71 24.76
CA ALA A 376 15.00 -6.02 23.78
C ALA A 376 15.80 -7.30 24.12
N GLU A 377 16.03 -7.60 25.41
CA GLU A 377 16.74 -8.81 25.83
C GLU A 377 16.02 -10.11 25.49
N ASP A 378 14.68 -10.09 25.42
CA ASP A 378 13.90 -11.27 25.01
C ASP A 378 14.19 -11.62 23.56
N VAL A 379 14.23 -10.60 22.67
CA VAL A 379 14.55 -10.73 21.25
C VAL A 379 15.96 -11.27 21.05
N TRP A 380 16.94 -10.72 21.79
CA TRP A 380 18.32 -11.18 21.72
C TRP A 380 18.47 -12.63 22.19
N SER A 381 17.81 -13.00 23.29
CA SER A 381 17.91 -14.35 23.88
C SER A 381 17.23 -15.42 23.00
N GLN A 382 16.08 -15.13 22.40
CA GLN A 382 15.37 -16.08 21.51
C GLN A 382 15.89 -16.03 20.06
N ARG A 383 16.82 -15.14 19.75
CA ARG A 383 17.43 -14.97 18.41
C ARG A 383 16.41 -14.74 17.29
N SER A 384 15.23 -14.20 17.62
CA SER A 384 14.13 -13.99 16.70
C SER A 384 13.19 -12.89 17.20
N GLY A 385 12.57 -12.17 16.28
CA GLY A 385 11.57 -11.14 16.55
C GLY A 385 10.96 -10.56 15.27
N SER A 386 9.92 -9.74 15.41
CA SER A 386 9.37 -8.95 14.31
C SER A 386 10.34 -7.85 13.85
N ALA A 387 10.05 -7.18 12.75
CA ALA A 387 10.80 -6.01 12.30
C ALA A 387 10.88 -4.93 13.40
N GLU A 388 9.76 -4.65 14.08
CA GLU A 388 9.69 -3.71 15.20
C GLU A 388 10.57 -4.18 16.38
N ASP A 389 10.47 -5.46 16.76
CA ASP A 389 11.27 -6.05 17.84
C ASP A 389 12.79 -5.91 17.58
N ILE A 390 13.22 -6.18 16.34
CA ILE A 390 14.62 -6.07 15.90
C ILE A 390 15.08 -4.62 15.92
N THR A 391 14.22 -3.68 15.51
CA THR A 391 14.50 -2.25 15.55
C THR A 391 14.72 -1.76 16.98
N LEU A 392 13.86 -2.14 17.91
CA LEU A 392 13.99 -1.79 19.32
C LEU A 392 15.20 -2.45 19.98
N LEU A 393 15.53 -3.70 19.60
CA LEU A 393 16.76 -4.35 20.07
C LEU A 393 18.01 -3.58 19.59
N TYR A 394 18.04 -3.18 18.33
CA TYR A 394 19.15 -2.39 17.80
C TYR A 394 19.30 -1.05 18.53
N LEU A 395 18.19 -0.36 18.80
CA LEU A 395 18.19 0.86 19.62
C LEU A 395 18.79 0.64 21.00
N ALA A 396 18.38 -0.47 21.68
CA ALA A 396 18.92 -0.83 22.99
C ALA A 396 20.43 -1.09 22.95
N MET A 397 20.93 -1.76 21.90
CA MET A 397 22.34 -2.02 21.70
C MET A 397 23.16 -0.76 21.44
N LEU A 398 22.65 0.18 20.61
CA LEU A 398 23.28 1.48 20.39
C LEU A 398 23.40 2.26 21.70
N ARG A 399 22.33 2.32 22.49
CA ARG A 399 22.31 2.98 23.80
C ARG A 399 23.26 2.30 24.80
N ALA A 400 23.35 0.97 24.76
CA ALA A 400 24.32 0.20 25.59
C ALA A 400 25.76 0.49 25.20
N ALA A 401 26.04 0.79 23.93
CA ALA A 401 27.35 1.20 23.43
C ALA A 401 27.68 2.68 23.71
N GLY A 402 26.80 3.43 24.39
CA GLY A 402 26.96 4.85 24.70
C GLY A 402 26.66 5.78 23.53
N LEU A 403 25.99 5.29 22.47
CA LEU A 403 25.63 6.08 21.29
C LEU A 403 24.27 6.77 21.49
N THR A 404 24.15 8.00 20.96
CA THR A 404 22.89 8.75 20.97
C THR A 404 22.02 8.29 19.82
N ALA A 405 20.91 7.62 20.13
CA ALA A 405 19.99 7.10 19.13
C ALA A 405 18.53 7.22 19.57
N TYR A 406 17.65 7.37 18.58
CA TYR A 406 16.22 7.58 18.73
C TYR A 406 15.47 6.70 17.76
N GLU A 407 14.24 6.31 18.10
CA GLU A 407 13.30 5.72 17.17
C GLU A 407 12.58 6.81 16.36
N MET A 408 12.22 6.50 15.14
CA MET A 408 11.30 7.29 14.31
C MET A 408 10.26 6.35 13.72
N LYS A 409 8.98 6.63 13.94
CA LYS A 409 7.88 5.95 13.27
C LYS A 409 7.52 6.69 11.99
N VAL A 410 7.32 5.93 10.91
CA VAL A 410 6.97 6.45 9.58
C VAL A 410 5.73 5.73 9.04
N VAL A 411 5.12 6.31 8.00
CA VAL A 411 4.12 5.62 7.18
C VAL A 411 4.82 5.02 5.98
N ASP A 412 4.68 3.71 5.76
CA ASP A 412 5.12 3.04 4.54
C ASP A 412 4.51 3.73 3.33
N ARG A 413 5.36 4.17 2.40
CA ARG A 413 4.91 4.90 1.21
C ARG A 413 4.10 4.04 0.24
N ASP A 414 4.19 2.73 0.33
CA ASP A 414 3.35 1.79 -0.44
C ASP A 414 1.94 1.61 0.13
N LYS A 415 1.71 2.09 1.37
CA LYS A 415 0.42 1.96 2.07
C LYS A 415 -0.31 3.28 2.26
N GLY A 416 0.43 4.38 2.38
CA GLY A 416 -0.21 5.66 2.62
C GLY A 416 0.72 6.85 2.71
N VAL A 417 0.13 8.00 2.95
CA VAL A 417 0.82 9.26 3.20
C VAL A 417 0.43 9.77 4.59
N PHE A 418 1.43 10.15 5.39
CA PHE A 418 1.20 10.70 6.72
C PHE A 418 0.39 11.99 6.66
N SER A 419 -0.64 12.07 7.50
CA SER A 419 -1.42 13.29 7.73
C SER A 419 -1.43 13.65 9.21
N SER A 420 -0.83 14.77 9.56
CA SER A 420 -0.89 15.30 10.93
C SER A 420 -2.29 15.76 11.36
N GLY A 421 -3.18 16.00 10.40
CA GLY A 421 -4.60 16.30 10.63
C GLY A 421 -5.43 15.06 10.97
N TYR A 422 -4.98 13.88 10.57
CA TYR A 422 -5.56 12.61 11.01
C TYR A 422 -4.97 12.23 12.37
N LEU A 423 -5.70 12.46 13.44
CA LEU A 423 -5.22 12.29 14.82
C LEU A 423 -5.28 10.80 15.22
N SER A 424 -4.52 9.96 14.55
CA SER A 424 -4.30 8.56 14.88
C SER A 424 -2.82 8.21 14.84
N PHE A 425 -2.32 7.62 15.92
CA PHE A 425 -0.96 7.10 15.97
C PHE A 425 -0.84 5.79 15.18
N ASP A 426 -1.96 5.13 14.92
CA ASP A 426 -2.04 3.86 14.19
C ASP A 426 -1.81 4.01 12.68
N GLN A 427 -1.69 5.25 12.17
CA GLN A 427 -1.25 5.46 10.79
C GLN A 427 0.23 5.09 10.55
N PHE A 428 1.07 5.05 11.62
CA PHE A 428 2.45 4.64 11.50
C PHE A 428 2.58 3.13 11.48
N ASN A 429 3.30 2.61 10.51
CA ASN A 429 3.46 1.18 10.26
C ASN A 429 4.90 0.78 9.85
N GLY A 430 5.85 1.70 9.94
CA GLY A 430 7.29 1.47 9.75
C GLY A 430 8.10 2.12 10.86
N ASP A 431 9.27 1.51 11.18
CA ASP A 431 10.15 1.92 12.27
C ASP A 431 11.58 2.10 11.77
N LEU A 432 12.16 3.26 12.03
CA LEU A 432 13.53 3.62 11.71
C LEU A 432 14.32 3.96 12.98
N ILE A 433 15.62 3.86 12.90
CA ILE A 433 16.54 4.37 13.92
C ILE A 433 17.27 5.61 13.39
N ILE A 434 17.26 6.67 14.17
CA ILE A 434 18.09 7.85 13.97
C ILE A 434 19.27 7.77 14.91
N LEU A 435 20.46 7.55 14.35
CA LEU A 435 21.73 7.57 15.07
C LEU A 435 22.36 8.95 14.91
N ASN A 436 22.62 9.65 16.04
CA ASN A 436 23.25 10.96 16.01
C ASN A 436 24.74 10.82 16.32
N ILE A 437 25.60 11.14 15.35
CA ILE A 437 27.05 11.19 15.51
C ILE A 437 27.51 12.63 15.26
N GLN A 438 28.08 13.27 16.28
CA GLN A 438 28.60 14.64 16.20
C GLN A 438 27.59 15.66 15.65
N GLY A 439 26.33 15.51 16.02
CA GLY A 439 25.24 16.40 15.57
C GLY A 439 24.65 16.08 14.17
N LYS A 440 25.18 15.06 13.50
CA LYS A 440 24.65 14.59 12.22
C LYS A 440 23.76 13.36 12.44
N ASP A 441 22.53 13.42 11.96
CA ASP A 441 21.60 12.30 11.99
C ASP A 441 21.87 11.32 10.82
N ILE A 442 21.98 10.04 11.15
CA ILE A 442 22.11 8.92 10.21
C ILE A 442 20.87 8.05 10.39
N PHE A 443 20.13 7.83 9.33
CA PHE A 443 18.93 7.01 9.34
C PHE A 443 19.27 5.57 8.98
N LEU A 444 18.71 4.63 9.74
CA LEU A 444 18.99 3.20 9.65
C LEU A 444 17.69 2.42 9.71
N ASP A 445 17.62 1.34 8.95
CA ASP A 445 16.42 0.51 8.78
C ASP A 445 16.67 -0.96 9.19
N PRO A 446 16.93 -1.22 10.47
CA PRO A 446 17.30 -2.55 10.93
C PRO A 446 16.13 -3.57 10.88
N GLY A 447 14.90 -3.09 10.86
CA GLY A 447 13.70 -3.92 10.72
C GLY A 447 13.56 -4.54 9.33
N GLN A 448 14.16 -3.92 8.31
CA GLN A 448 14.18 -4.47 6.95
C GLN A 448 15.32 -5.50 6.82
N LYS A 449 14.93 -6.77 6.78
CA LYS A 449 15.90 -7.86 6.64
C LYS A 449 16.70 -7.70 5.33
N MET A 450 18.02 -7.92 5.36
CA MET A 450 18.95 -7.73 4.25
C MET A 450 19.15 -6.28 3.79
N CYS A 451 18.58 -5.28 4.48
CA CYS A 451 18.87 -3.89 4.19
C CYS A 451 20.31 -3.55 4.61
N PRO A 452 21.16 -2.95 3.73
CA PRO A 452 22.51 -2.59 4.08
C PRO A 452 22.58 -1.49 5.15
N PHE A 453 23.67 -1.47 5.92
CA PHE A 453 23.92 -0.40 6.90
C PHE A 453 23.99 0.98 6.20
N GLN A 454 23.42 2.01 6.81
CA GLN A 454 23.25 3.37 6.27
C GLN A 454 22.31 3.46 5.04
N THR A 455 21.49 2.44 4.83
CA THR A 455 20.46 2.43 3.80
C THR A 455 19.09 2.42 4.45
N VAL A 456 18.11 3.03 3.81
CA VAL A 456 16.69 3.02 4.20
C VAL A 456 15.91 2.46 3.01
N HIS A 457 15.09 1.44 3.24
CA HIS A 457 14.24 0.87 2.20
C HIS A 457 13.31 1.95 1.59
N TRP A 458 13.05 1.88 0.29
CA TRP A 458 12.25 2.89 -0.44
C TRP A 458 10.90 3.20 0.21
N LYS A 459 10.26 2.21 0.82
CA LYS A 459 8.99 2.38 1.54
C LYS A 459 9.11 3.34 2.72
N HIS A 460 10.26 3.37 3.33
CA HIS A 460 10.61 4.23 4.45
C HIS A 460 11.44 5.44 4.06
N ALA A 461 12.03 5.46 2.86
CA ALA A 461 12.83 6.59 2.35
C ALA A 461 11.93 7.70 1.82
N GLY A 462 12.17 8.95 2.23
CA GLY A 462 11.28 10.08 1.92
C GLY A 462 9.93 10.01 2.63
N ALA A 463 9.75 9.08 3.55
CA ALA A 463 8.52 8.91 4.32
C ALA A 463 8.43 9.95 5.44
N SER A 464 7.22 10.47 5.63
CA SER A 464 6.92 11.38 6.74
C SER A 464 6.55 10.60 7.99
N GLY A 465 6.94 11.12 9.16
CA GLY A 465 6.70 10.44 10.42
C GLY A 465 6.95 11.29 11.65
N ILE A 466 7.01 10.63 12.80
CA ILE A 466 7.27 11.23 14.10
C ILE A 466 8.57 10.70 14.70
N ARG A 467 9.46 11.59 15.07
CA ARG A 467 10.73 11.28 15.74
C ARG A 467 10.53 11.25 17.25
N GLN A 468 11.13 10.28 17.93
CA GLN A 468 11.15 10.23 19.38
C GLN A 468 11.81 11.47 19.97
N THR A 469 11.10 12.13 20.89
CA THR A 469 11.59 13.30 21.64
C THR A 469 11.15 13.24 23.09
N PRO A 470 11.86 13.90 24.02
CA PRO A 470 11.51 13.87 25.45
C PRO A 470 10.20 14.57 25.79
N LYS A 471 9.71 15.52 25.01
CA LYS A 471 8.58 16.39 25.40
C LYS A 471 7.59 16.68 24.30
N ASP A 472 8.01 17.37 23.27
CA ASP A 472 7.10 17.86 22.22
C ASP A 472 7.25 17.00 20.96
N PRO A 473 6.16 16.72 20.23
CA PRO A 473 6.22 15.91 19.02
C PRO A 473 7.10 16.60 17.96
N ALA A 474 7.96 15.85 17.31
CA ALA A 474 8.77 16.32 16.20
C ALA A 474 8.45 15.51 14.95
N PHE A 475 7.70 16.09 14.03
CA PHE A 475 7.49 15.53 12.71
C PHE A 475 8.73 15.72 11.86
N ALA A 476 9.10 14.70 11.11
CA ALA A 476 10.28 14.69 10.26
C ALA A 476 10.04 13.82 9.03
N ASN A 477 10.87 14.02 8.02
CA ASN A 477 10.95 13.13 6.87
C ASN A 477 12.26 12.37 6.93
N SER A 478 12.22 11.07 6.62
CA SER A 478 13.42 10.30 6.36
C SER A 478 14.08 10.76 5.04
N PRO A 479 15.39 10.59 4.87
CA PRO A 479 16.06 11.02 3.67
C PRO A 479 15.72 10.12 2.46
N LEU A 480 15.71 10.72 1.26
CA LEU A 480 15.75 9.98 0.01
C LEU A 480 17.20 9.55 -0.28
N LEU A 481 17.36 8.36 -0.84
CA LEU A 481 18.65 7.92 -1.35
C LEU A 481 18.92 8.53 -2.75
N PRO A 482 20.18 8.86 -3.07
CA PRO A 482 20.53 9.28 -4.43
C PRO A 482 20.33 8.11 -5.41
N TYR A 483 19.96 8.41 -6.65
CA TYR A 483 19.74 7.39 -7.68
C TYR A 483 20.96 6.49 -7.91
N SER A 484 22.17 6.98 -7.64
CA SER A 484 23.42 6.21 -7.74
C SER A 484 23.54 5.09 -6.68
N ALA A 485 22.69 5.08 -5.65
CA ALA A 485 22.62 3.96 -4.71
C ALA A 485 21.84 2.78 -5.29
N ASN A 486 20.97 3.02 -6.26
CA ASN A 486 20.10 2.04 -6.90
C ASN A 486 20.54 1.87 -8.35
N THR A 487 21.37 0.88 -8.64
CA THR A 487 21.89 0.64 -9.99
C THR A 487 21.59 -0.77 -10.47
N LEU A 488 21.17 -0.87 -11.73
CA LEU A 488 21.01 -2.12 -12.45
C LEU A 488 21.91 -2.07 -13.71
N LEU A 489 22.95 -2.89 -13.74
CA LEU A 489 23.76 -3.11 -14.94
C LEU A 489 23.36 -4.47 -15.55
N ARG A 490 22.94 -4.46 -16.82
CA ARG A 490 22.66 -5.65 -17.62
C ARG A 490 23.72 -5.73 -18.72
N ALA A 491 24.78 -6.51 -18.51
CA ALA A 491 25.91 -6.60 -19.41
C ALA A 491 26.07 -8.03 -19.93
N GLY A 492 26.25 -8.20 -21.23
CA GLY A 492 26.42 -9.53 -21.82
C GLY A 492 26.82 -9.53 -23.28
N ASP A 493 27.09 -10.74 -23.73
CA ASP A 493 27.54 -11.06 -25.08
C ASP A 493 26.49 -11.92 -25.78
N ILE A 494 26.24 -11.63 -27.06
CA ILE A 494 25.33 -12.37 -27.94
C ILE A 494 26.13 -12.86 -29.16
N SER A 495 26.03 -14.14 -29.45
CA SER A 495 26.64 -14.77 -30.63
C SER A 495 25.57 -15.41 -31.50
N PHE A 496 25.64 -15.17 -32.82
CA PHE A 496 24.67 -15.70 -33.79
C PHE A 496 25.24 -16.92 -34.51
N ASP A 497 24.36 -17.87 -34.82
CA ASP A 497 24.65 -18.94 -35.78
C ASP A 497 24.30 -18.56 -37.23
N ASP A 498 24.55 -19.47 -38.15
CA ASP A 498 24.29 -19.26 -39.59
C ASP A 498 22.78 -19.15 -39.93
N GLN A 499 21.89 -19.47 -38.99
CA GLN A 499 20.44 -19.43 -39.16
C GLN A 499 19.79 -18.25 -38.46
N SER A 500 20.59 -17.29 -37.97
CA SER A 500 20.14 -16.13 -37.19
C SER A 500 19.54 -16.48 -35.82
N HIS A 501 19.72 -17.70 -35.33
CA HIS A 501 19.53 -17.98 -33.93
C HIS A 501 20.72 -17.47 -33.15
N PHE A 502 20.45 -17.10 -31.91
CA PHE A 502 21.52 -16.62 -31.06
C PHE A 502 21.51 -17.33 -29.70
N THR A 503 22.65 -17.28 -29.08
CA THR A 503 22.86 -17.61 -27.67
C THR A 503 23.62 -16.49 -27.00
N GLY A 504 23.39 -16.30 -25.71
CA GLY A 504 24.09 -15.25 -24.95
C GLY A 504 24.12 -15.52 -23.46
N LEU A 505 25.06 -14.85 -22.82
CA LEU A 505 25.21 -14.85 -21.37
C LEU A 505 25.23 -13.41 -20.87
N PHE A 506 24.33 -13.10 -19.95
CA PHE A 506 24.27 -11.80 -19.32
C PHE A 506 24.60 -11.89 -17.83
N ARG A 507 25.21 -10.82 -17.33
CA ARG A 507 25.39 -10.56 -15.91
C ARG A 507 24.54 -9.36 -15.55
N PHE A 508 23.62 -9.55 -14.63
CA PHE A 508 22.86 -8.48 -14.01
C PHE A 508 23.54 -8.14 -12.69
N VAL A 509 24.04 -6.94 -12.55
CA VAL A 509 24.66 -6.44 -11.32
C VAL A 509 23.69 -5.44 -10.71
N MET A 510 23.19 -5.75 -9.53
CA MET A 510 22.17 -4.98 -8.84
C MET A 510 22.69 -4.43 -7.52
N THR A 511 22.34 -3.18 -7.23
CA THR A 511 22.58 -2.53 -5.94
C THR A 511 21.27 -1.94 -5.41
N GLY A 512 21.26 -1.51 -4.15
CA GLY A 512 20.11 -0.83 -3.54
C GLY A 512 18.83 -1.67 -3.57
N GLU A 513 17.76 -1.07 -4.04
CA GLU A 513 16.40 -1.63 -3.97
C GLU A 513 16.21 -2.91 -4.80
N ASP A 514 16.80 -2.99 -6.00
CA ASP A 514 16.70 -4.23 -6.79
C ASP A 514 17.42 -5.40 -6.11
N ALA A 515 18.59 -5.16 -5.54
CA ALA A 515 19.30 -6.19 -4.78
C ALA A 515 18.51 -6.60 -3.52
N LEU A 516 17.97 -5.63 -2.80
CA LEU A 516 17.17 -5.87 -1.59
C LEU A 516 15.92 -6.69 -1.91
N ARG A 517 15.19 -6.33 -2.97
CA ARG A 517 13.97 -7.03 -3.40
C ARG A 517 14.22 -8.52 -3.65
N TRP A 518 15.27 -8.88 -4.39
CA TRP A 518 15.55 -10.28 -4.70
C TRP A 518 16.09 -11.05 -3.48
N ARG A 519 16.84 -10.40 -2.61
CA ARG A 519 17.28 -10.98 -1.34
C ARG A 519 16.09 -11.29 -0.42
N GLN A 520 15.16 -10.35 -0.29
CA GLN A 520 13.94 -10.55 0.50
C GLN A 520 13.05 -11.62 -0.13
N ALA A 521 12.87 -11.61 -1.45
CA ALA A 521 12.14 -12.68 -2.15
C ALA A 521 12.72 -14.08 -1.87
N ALA A 522 14.04 -14.19 -1.78
CA ALA A 522 14.72 -15.46 -1.45
C ALA A 522 14.57 -15.87 0.03
N LEU A 523 14.23 -14.96 0.92
CA LEU A 523 13.89 -15.29 2.31
C LEU A 523 12.44 -15.77 2.46
N GLU A 524 11.55 -15.27 1.61
CA GLU A 524 10.11 -15.52 1.68
C GLU A 524 9.66 -16.73 0.82
N ASN A 525 10.49 -17.16 -0.12
CA ASN A 525 10.14 -18.19 -1.09
C ASN A 525 11.24 -19.25 -1.21
N ASP A 526 10.89 -20.42 -1.77
CA ASP A 526 11.89 -21.42 -2.16
C ASP A 526 12.65 -20.99 -3.43
N GLN A 527 13.77 -21.66 -3.71
CA GLN A 527 14.64 -21.32 -4.83
C GLN A 527 13.93 -21.43 -6.20
N ASP A 528 13.03 -22.39 -6.34
CA ASP A 528 12.32 -22.61 -7.60
C ASP A 528 11.31 -21.49 -7.85
N GLU A 529 10.65 -21.02 -6.81
CA GLU A 529 9.71 -19.89 -6.93
C GLU A 529 10.44 -18.57 -7.18
N VAL A 530 11.56 -18.31 -6.50
CA VAL A 530 12.41 -17.14 -6.79
C VAL A 530 12.90 -17.16 -8.24
N LYS A 531 13.33 -18.33 -8.74
CA LYS A 531 13.73 -18.48 -10.13
C LYS A 531 12.58 -18.16 -11.09
N LYS A 532 11.39 -18.72 -10.86
CA LYS A 532 10.20 -18.43 -11.66
C LYS A 532 9.80 -16.95 -11.65
N GLN A 533 9.91 -16.30 -10.49
CA GLN A 533 9.63 -14.86 -10.38
C GLN A 533 10.65 -14.04 -11.18
N PHE A 534 11.93 -14.41 -11.12
CA PHE A 534 12.98 -13.75 -11.88
C PHE A 534 12.82 -13.99 -13.39
N ASP A 535 12.52 -15.21 -13.82
CA ASP A 535 12.29 -15.55 -15.23
C ASP A 535 11.09 -14.77 -15.79
N ARG A 536 9.97 -14.65 -15.05
CA ARG A 536 8.83 -13.78 -15.43
C ARG A 536 9.22 -12.31 -15.57
N TRP A 537 10.08 -11.81 -14.67
CA TRP A 537 10.60 -10.46 -14.77
C TRP A 537 11.47 -10.28 -16.01
N LEU A 538 12.33 -11.26 -16.36
CA LEU A 538 13.12 -11.26 -17.59
C LEU A 538 12.21 -11.25 -18.84
N GLU A 539 11.19 -12.10 -18.88
CA GLU A 539 10.23 -12.17 -19.99
C GLU A 539 9.58 -10.82 -20.29
N SER A 540 9.37 -9.97 -19.29
CA SER A 540 8.74 -8.67 -19.49
C SER A 540 9.61 -7.68 -20.25
N MET A 541 10.94 -7.90 -20.34
CA MET A 541 11.89 -6.94 -20.90
C MET A 541 12.67 -7.42 -22.12
N VAL A 542 12.67 -8.75 -22.40
CA VAL A 542 13.40 -9.29 -23.58
C VAL A 542 12.55 -9.23 -24.84
N PRO A 543 13.15 -9.19 -26.05
CA PRO A 543 12.42 -9.17 -27.31
C PRO A 543 11.54 -10.41 -27.53
N ASP A 544 10.56 -10.31 -28.41
CA ASP A 544 9.75 -11.46 -28.83
C ASP A 544 10.63 -12.53 -29.49
N GLY A 545 10.38 -13.80 -29.14
CA GLY A 545 11.17 -14.95 -29.64
C GLY A 545 12.46 -15.21 -28.87
N VAL A 546 12.72 -14.43 -27.81
CA VAL A 546 13.85 -14.64 -26.90
C VAL A 546 13.39 -15.38 -25.65
N GLU A 547 14.07 -16.47 -25.34
CA GLU A 547 13.98 -17.18 -24.08
C GLU A 547 15.10 -16.69 -23.16
N ALA A 548 14.76 -16.26 -21.96
CA ALA A 548 15.70 -15.78 -20.96
C ALA A 548 15.46 -16.47 -19.62
N HIS A 549 16.49 -17.06 -19.06
CA HIS A 549 16.38 -17.81 -17.81
C HIS A 549 17.52 -17.49 -16.85
N LEU A 550 17.15 -17.35 -15.58
CA LEU A 550 18.11 -17.27 -14.50
C LEU A 550 18.88 -18.61 -14.39
N ASP A 551 20.21 -18.54 -14.48
CA ASP A 551 21.06 -19.68 -14.17
C ASP A 551 21.28 -19.77 -12.66
N HIS A 552 21.86 -18.74 -12.04
CA HIS A 552 22.04 -18.64 -10.60
C HIS A 552 22.29 -17.20 -10.13
N PHE A 553 22.12 -16.97 -8.83
CA PHE A 553 22.58 -15.75 -8.16
C PHE A 553 23.94 -15.97 -7.50
N LEU A 554 24.70 -14.85 -7.34
CA LEU A 554 25.89 -14.75 -6.52
C LEU A 554 25.70 -13.63 -5.49
N ALA A 555 26.14 -13.83 -4.26
CA ALA A 555 26.01 -12.90 -3.14
C ALA A 555 24.53 -12.60 -2.75
N LEU A 556 23.66 -13.60 -2.87
CA LEU A 556 22.24 -13.47 -2.49
C LEU A 556 22.06 -13.31 -0.98
N ASP A 557 22.97 -13.89 -0.19
CA ASP A 557 22.98 -13.90 1.27
C ASP A 557 23.89 -12.82 1.90
N ASP A 558 24.57 -12.01 1.06
CA ASP A 558 25.47 -10.95 1.51
C ASP A 558 24.92 -9.57 1.17
N PRO A 559 24.29 -8.83 2.13
CA PRO A 559 23.73 -7.51 1.87
C PRO A 559 24.79 -6.43 1.57
N ASP A 560 26.05 -6.64 1.96
CA ASP A 560 27.14 -5.67 1.81
C ASP A 560 27.80 -5.74 0.42
N SER A 561 27.52 -6.79 -0.37
CA SER A 561 28.02 -6.99 -1.74
C SER A 561 26.97 -6.65 -2.78
N ASN A 562 27.42 -6.37 -4.01
CA ASN A 562 26.50 -6.28 -5.15
C ASN A 562 25.86 -7.65 -5.40
N LEU A 563 24.55 -7.70 -5.64
CA LEU A 563 23.87 -8.91 -6.05
C LEU A 563 24.10 -9.13 -7.55
N LEU A 564 24.58 -10.33 -7.91
CA LEU A 564 24.73 -10.71 -9.32
C LEU A 564 23.74 -11.80 -9.67
N ALA A 565 23.09 -11.68 -10.84
CA ALA A 565 22.35 -12.76 -11.47
C ALA A 565 22.99 -13.11 -12.81
N ILE A 566 23.24 -14.40 -13.03
CA ILE A 566 23.74 -14.94 -14.30
C ILE A 566 22.53 -15.42 -15.08
N VAL A 567 22.35 -14.88 -16.30
CA VAL A 567 21.18 -15.11 -17.16
C VAL A 567 21.65 -15.71 -18.49
N LYS A 568 21.06 -16.81 -18.87
CA LYS A 568 21.22 -17.41 -20.19
C LYS A 568 20.08 -16.98 -21.09
N VAL A 569 20.43 -16.59 -22.32
CA VAL A 569 19.45 -16.21 -23.33
C VAL A 569 19.66 -16.99 -24.61
N GLN A 570 18.58 -17.32 -25.29
CA GLN A 570 18.62 -17.97 -26.60
C GLN A 570 17.35 -17.65 -27.38
N GLY A 571 17.38 -17.88 -28.68
CA GLY A 571 16.21 -17.74 -29.53
C GLY A 571 16.53 -17.16 -30.91
N ALA A 572 15.51 -16.59 -31.53
CA ALA A 572 15.64 -15.86 -32.79
C ALA A 572 15.47 -14.37 -32.53
N LEU A 573 16.39 -13.56 -33.01
CA LEU A 573 16.36 -12.12 -32.82
C LEU A 573 16.22 -11.40 -34.16
N GLY A 574 15.19 -10.57 -34.30
CA GLY A 574 14.98 -9.73 -35.46
C GLY A 574 14.35 -10.41 -36.67
N ALA A 575 14.43 -9.77 -37.82
CA ALA A 575 13.83 -10.22 -39.06
C ALA A 575 14.88 -10.26 -40.19
N ALA A 576 14.99 -11.41 -40.85
CA ALA A 576 15.88 -11.60 -42.01
C ALA A 576 15.14 -11.29 -43.31
N THR A 577 15.78 -10.56 -44.20
CA THR A 577 15.40 -10.41 -45.60
C THR A 577 16.47 -11.06 -46.47
N SER A 578 16.27 -11.15 -47.81
CA SER A 578 17.25 -11.74 -48.70
C SER A 578 18.65 -11.09 -48.66
N LYS A 579 18.78 -9.88 -48.12
CA LYS A 579 20.06 -9.10 -48.13
C LYS A 579 20.40 -8.49 -46.76
N ARG A 580 19.46 -8.43 -45.81
CA ARG A 580 19.65 -7.73 -44.54
C ARG A 580 19.10 -8.57 -43.39
N LEU A 581 19.74 -8.44 -42.25
CA LEU A 581 19.24 -8.88 -40.95
C LEU A 581 18.94 -7.61 -40.12
N LEU A 582 17.67 -7.44 -39.76
CA LEU A 582 17.18 -6.32 -38.97
C LEU A 582 17.05 -6.77 -37.51
N LEU A 583 17.87 -6.24 -36.63
CA LEU A 583 17.87 -6.53 -35.19
C LEU A 583 17.33 -5.35 -34.40
N PRO A 584 16.69 -5.57 -33.25
CA PRO A 584 16.45 -4.49 -32.31
C PRO A 584 17.77 -3.78 -31.98
N GLY A 585 17.77 -2.45 -31.95
CA GLY A 585 18.96 -1.68 -31.59
C GLY A 585 19.38 -1.85 -30.14
N TYR A 586 18.41 -2.13 -29.29
CA TYR A 586 18.61 -2.41 -27.86
C TYR A 586 18.01 -3.77 -27.53
N PHE A 587 18.72 -4.56 -26.73
CA PHE A 587 18.27 -5.92 -26.39
C PHE A 587 17.14 -5.92 -25.36
N PHE A 588 17.19 -5.02 -24.40
CA PHE A 588 16.16 -4.86 -23.38
C PHE A 588 15.21 -3.70 -23.74
N GLU A 589 14.05 -3.62 -23.13
CA GLU A 589 13.03 -2.57 -23.30
C GLU A 589 12.39 -2.51 -24.72
N THR A 590 12.48 -3.59 -25.48
CA THR A 590 11.93 -3.64 -26.85
C THR A 590 10.44 -3.97 -26.90
N ARG A 591 9.91 -4.67 -25.88
CA ARG A 591 8.49 -5.05 -25.75
C ARG A 591 7.65 -3.98 -25.11
N GLY A 592 8.27 -3.09 -24.37
CA GLY A 592 7.54 -2.24 -23.43
C GLY A 592 6.70 -1.17 -24.13
N SER A 593 5.45 -1.04 -23.73
CA SER A 593 4.83 0.27 -23.69
C SER A 593 5.70 1.11 -22.76
N HIS A 594 6.37 2.11 -23.30
CA HIS A 594 7.12 3.05 -22.45
C HIS A 594 6.13 3.73 -21.50
N PRO A 595 6.43 3.84 -20.21
CA PRO A 595 5.54 4.47 -19.26
C PRO A 595 5.26 5.92 -19.69
N PHE A 596 4.04 6.40 -19.40
CA PHE A 596 3.60 7.78 -19.65
C PHE A 596 3.45 8.22 -21.12
N VAL A 597 3.76 7.39 -22.12
CA VAL A 597 3.69 7.79 -23.53
C VAL A 597 2.24 7.90 -24.01
N ASP A 598 1.40 6.92 -23.69
CA ASP A 598 0.02 6.81 -24.19
C ASP A 598 -0.95 7.77 -23.49
N GLN A 599 -0.75 8.02 -22.21
CA GLN A 599 -1.62 8.87 -21.41
C GLN A 599 -1.30 10.36 -21.67
N GLU A 600 -2.25 11.11 -22.21
CA GLU A 600 -2.04 12.53 -22.53
C GLU A 600 -2.11 13.47 -21.34
N LYS A 601 -2.94 13.16 -20.39
CA LYS A 601 -3.19 13.96 -19.19
C LYS A 601 -3.14 13.08 -17.97
N ARG A 602 -2.72 13.66 -16.87
CA ARG A 602 -2.63 13.00 -15.58
C ARG A 602 -3.20 13.93 -14.51
N LEU A 603 -3.92 13.34 -13.56
CA LEU A 603 -4.51 14.06 -12.45
C LEU A 603 -3.69 13.89 -11.17
N GLU A 604 -3.06 12.71 -11.01
CA GLU A 604 -2.35 12.33 -9.80
C GLU A 604 -0.84 12.41 -9.96
N PRO A 605 -0.08 12.62 -8.89
CA PRO A 605 1.37 12.58 -8.94
C PRO A 605 1.90 11.23 -9.46
N VAL A 606 3.07 11.26 -10.08
CA VAL A 606 3.83 10.05 -10.40
C VAL A 606 4.73 9.71 -9.21
N ASP A 607 4.61 8.53 -8.65
CA ASP A 607 5.54 8.00 -7.63
C ASP A 607 6.33 6.82 -8.21
N MET A 608 7.60 7.06 -8.53
CA MET A 608 8.52 6.06 -9.07
C MET A 608 9.19 5.23 -7.96
N HIS A 609 8.71 5.32 -6.74
CA HIS A 609 9.25 4.68 -5.54
C HIS A 609 10.66 5.17 -5.15
N TYR A 610 11.63 5.12 -6.05
CA TYR A 610 13.01 5.58 -5.83
C TYR A 610 13.67 6.05 -7.13
N GLY A 611 14.72 6.84 -7.01
CA GLY A 611 15.59 7.19 -8.13
C GLY A 611 16.53 6.02 -8.45
N GLU A 612 16.88 5.81 -9.73
CA GLU A 612 17.71 4.68 -10.16
C GLU A 612 18.54 4.99 -11.40
N GLN A 613 19.53 4.13 -11.66
CA GLN A 613 20.25 4.10 -12.94
C GLN A 613 20.24 2.70 -13.53
N ILE A 614 19.66 2.57 -14.72
CA ILE A 614 19.68 1.34 -15.51
C ILE A 614 20.70 1.50 -16.62
N THR A 615 21.64 0.56 -16.74
CA THR A 615 22.68 0.54 -17.76
C THR A 615 22.67 -0.80 -18.49
N ASP A 616 22.49 -0.77 -19.79
CA ASP A 616 22.64 -1.92 -20.68
C ASP A 616 23.95 -1.80 -21.44
N GLN A 617 24.67 -2.91 -21.55
CA GLN A 617 25.88 -3.02 -22.37
C GLN A 617 25.88 -4.38 -23.07
N VAL A 618 25.53 -4.40 -24.33
CA VAL A 618 25.39 -5.62 -25.11
C VAL A 618 26.44 -5.66 -26.23
N VAL A 619 27.21 -6.71 -26.25
CA VAL A 619 28.18 -7.01 -27.32
C VAL A 619 27.56 -8.01 -28.28
N TYR A 620 27.35 -7.59 -29.51
CA TYR A 620 26.89 -8.45 -30.60
C TYR A 620 28.09 -8.96 -31.40
N HIS A 621 28.37 -10.25 -31.31
CA HIS A 621 29.35 -10.92 -32.14
C HIS A 621 28.72 -11.22 -33.51
N LEU A 622 29.19 -10.58 -34.55
CA LEU A 622 28.54 -10.63 -35.86
C LEU A 622 28.87 -11.96 -36.57
N PRO A 623 27.90 -12.58 -37.26
CA PRO A 623 28.13 -13.76 -38.09
C PRO A 623 29.17 -13.48 -39.17
N ALA A 624 29.94 -14.50 -39.55
CA ALA A 624 30.91 -14.41 -40.63
C ALA A 624 30.21 -13.98 -41.94
N GLY A 625 30.75 -12.99 -42.61
CA GLY A 625 30.19 -12.49 -43.87
C GLY A 625 29.09 -11.43 -43.71
N LEU A 626 28.77 -11.01 -42.49
CA LEU A 626 27.89 -9.85 -42.24
C LEU A 626 28.71 -8.63 -41.77
N ALA A 627 28.24 -7.46 -42.15
CA ALA A 627 28.79 -6.17 -41.71
C ALA A 627 27.67 -5.23 -41.26
N VAL A 628 27.97 -4.28 -40.41
CA VAL A 628 27.00 -3.27 -39.96
C VAL A 628 26.71 -2.29 -41.11
N GLU A 629 25.46 -2.21 -41.54
CA GLU A 629 24.98 -1.19 -42.48
C GLU A 629 24.56 0.08 -41.72
N SER A 630 23.80 -0.08 -40.65
CA SER A 630 23.42 1.00 -39.75
C SER A 630 23.25 0.49 -38.32
N ALA A 631 23.49 1.39 -37.37
CA ALA A 631 23.36 1.09 -35.94
C ALA A 631 22.72 2.28 -35.21
N PRO A 632 22.18 2.07 -33.98
CA PRO A 632 21.71 3.15 -33.15
C PRO A 632 22.73 4.26 -33.00
N GLN A 633 22.31 5.50 -33.14
CA GLN A 633 23.18 6.67 -33.05
C GLN A 633 23.39 7.05 -31.58
N ASP A 634 24.59 7.57 -31.30
CA ASP A 634 24.89 8.19 -30.03
C ASP A 634 23.90 9.34 -29.76
N THR A 635 23.19 9.26 -28.64
CA THR A 635 22.13 10.21 -28.30
C THR A 635 22.26 10.61 -26.84
N LYS A 636 21.90 11.85 -26.51
CA LYS A 636 21.72 12.33 -25.14
C LYS A 636 20.44 13.12 -25.06
N ILE A 637 19.48 12.64 -24.25
CA ILE A 637 18.20 13.26 -23.99
C ILE A 637 18.18 13.68 -22.52
N PRO A 638 18.29 14.97 -22.19
CA PRO A 638 18.19 15.44 -20.82
C PRO A 638 16.76 15.82 -20.47
N TRP A 639 16.38 15.58 -19.22
CA TRP A 639 15.36 16.29 -18.48
C TRP A 639 16.06 16.90 -17.25
N PRO A 640 16.41 18.20 -17.31
CA PRO A 640 17.28 18.83 -16.31
C PRO A 640 16.82 18.56 -14.88
N GLU A 641 17.78 18.23 -14.00
CA GLU A 641 17.57 17.91 -12.57
C GLU A 641 16.78 16.64 -12.28
N HIS A 642 16.09 16.05 -13.28
CA HIS A 642 15.22 14.89 -13.09
C HIS A 642 15.79 13.61 -13.71
N ALA A 643 16.16 13.65 -14.99
CA ALA A 643 16.59 12.43 -15.67
C ALA A 643 17.53 12.71 -16.86
N VAL A 644 18.27 11.69 -17.23
CA VAL A 644 19.06 11.70 -18.48
C VAL A 644 19.03 10.31 -19.11
N PHE A 645 18.84 10.29 -20.42
CA PHE A 645 18.99 9.11 -21.25
C PHE A 645 20.19 9.29 -22.17
N ILE A 646 21.04 8.26 -22.27
CA ILE A 646 22.26 8.29 -23.09
C ILE A 646 22.38 6.95 -23.82
N THR A 647 22.72 7.01 -25.10
CA THR A 647 23.11 5.84 -25.90
C THR A 647 24.50 6.02 -26.48
N ARG A 648 25.21 4.91 -26.61
CA ARG A 648 26.56 4.83 -27.21
C ARG A 648 26.69 3.57 -28.05
N THR A 649 27.27 3.71 -29.23
CA THR A 649 27.54 2.60 -30.13
C THR A 649 29.00 2.58 -30.50
N VAL A 650 29.68 1.44 -30.33
CA VAL A 650 31.07 1.25 -30.65
C VAL A 650 31.19 0.04 -31.56
N SER A 651 31.67 0.27 -32.80
CA SER A 651 31.91 -0.80 -33.77
C SER A 651 33.41 -1.22 -33.77
N ALA A 652 33.64 -2.52 -33.80
CA ALA A 652 34.94 -3.15 -33.94
C ALA A 652 34.85 -4.29 -34.98
N PRO A 653 35.99 -4.76 -35.52
CA PRO A 653 35.95 -5.88 -36.47
C PRO A 653 35.22 -7.12 -35.91
N GLY A 654 34.18 -7.55 -36.59
CA GLY A 654 33.38 -8.71 -36.18
C GLY A 654 32.49 -8.54 -34.96
N GLN A 655 32.38 -7.34 -34.40
CA GLN A 655 31.51 -7.07 -33.27
C GLN A 655 31.01 -5.63 -33.18
N ILE A 656 29.89 -5.43 -32.54
CA ILE A 656 29.36 -4.11 -32.19
C ILE A 656 28.89 -4.09 -30.73
N THR A 657 29.28 -3.08 -29.99
CA THR A 657 28.83 -2.86 -28.62
C THR A 657 27.81 -1.72 -28.60
N ILE A 658 26.68 -1.96 -28.04
CA ILE A 658 25.61 -0.97 -27.85
C ILE A 658 25.35 -0.81 -26.35
N ALA A 659 25.45 0.43 -25.88
CA ALA A 659 25.18 0.81 -24.52
C ALA A 659 23.99 1.77 -24.44
N ARG A 660 23.13 1.55 -23.45
CA ARG A 660 21.96 2.37 -23.12
C ARG A 660 21.98 2.69 -21.63
N ILE A 661 21.86 3.95 -21.27
CA ILE A 661 21.87 4.40 -19.87
C ILE A 661 20.63 5.28 -19.65
N LEU A 662 19.81 4.92 -18.68
CA LEU A 662 18.73 5.75 -18.17
C LEU A 662 19.01 6.04 -16.69
N SER A 663 19.28 7.30 -16.37
CA SER A 663 19.42 7.74 -14.97
C SER A 663 18.24 8.62 -14.61
N ARG A 664 17.55 8.30 -13.53
CA ARG A 664 16.37 8.98 -13.01
C ARG A 664 16.63 9.40 -11.57
N ALA A 665 16.76 10.69 -11.34
CA ALA A 665 17.10 11.26 -10.03
C ALA A 665 15.85 11.62 -9.19
N PHE A 666 14.67 11.74 -9.81
CA PHE A 666 13.44 12.05 -9.10
C PHE A 666 12.74 10.79 -8.58
N THR A 667 12.03 10.95 -7.48
CA THR A 667 11.16 9.92 -6.91
C THR A 667 9.69 10.25 -7.19
N ILE A 668 9.31 11.52 -7.04
CA ILE A 668 7.94 11.99 -7.27
C ILE A 668 7.98 13.09 -8.32
N ALA A 669 7.06 13.03 -9.30
CA ALA A 669 6.78 14.14 -10.21
C ALA A 669 5.34 14.61 -10.03
N LYS A 670 5.14 15.92 -9.91
CA LYS A 670 3.83 16.52 -9.74
C LYS A 670 3.03 16.51 -11.04
N PRO A 671 1.68 16.61 -10.98
CA PRO A 671 0.85 16.69 -12.19
C PRO A 671 1.25 17.83 -13.13
N GLU A 672 1.73 18.96 -12.61
CA GLU A 672 2.19 20.10 -13.40
C GLU A 672 3.45 19.80 -14.23
N GLU A 673 4.28 18.85 -13.76
CA GLU A 673 5.52 18.41 -14.42
C GLU A 673 5.27 17.29 -15.43
N TYR A 674 4.03 16.77 -15.48
CA TYR A 674 3.71 15.59 -16.27
C TYR A 674 3.98 15.73 -17.78
N GLN A 675 3.76 16.92 -18.36
CA GLN A 675 4.01 17.13 -19.78
C GLN A 675 5.49 17.06 -20.13
N ASP A 676 6.36 17.53 -19.25
CA ASP A 676 7.83 17.44 -19.42
C ASP A 676 8.30 16.00 -19.25
N LEU A 677 7.79 15.29 -18.24
CA LEU A 677 8.01 13.86 -18.02
C LEU A 677 7.59 13.06 -19.26
N ARG A 678 6.37 13.25 -19.74
CA ARG A 678 5.85 12.60 -20.95
C ARG A 678 6.71 12.93 -22.18
N GLY A 679 7.09 14.19 -22.34
CA GLY A 679 7.98 14.65 -23.42
C GLY A 679 9.34 13.97 -23.40
N PHE A 680 9.91 13.76 -22.21
CA PHE A 680 11.15 13.01 -22.01
C PHE A 680 10.97 11.54 -22.44
N TYR A 681 9.98 10.82 -21.89
CA TYR A 681 9.77 9.40 -22.19
C TYR A 681 9.38 9.14 -23.66
N ARG A 682 8.66 10.05 -24.32
CA ARG A 682 8.41 9.96 -25.77
C ARG A 682 9.69 10.01 -26.60
N LYS A 683 10.66 10.84 -26.21
CA LYS A 683 11.97 10.89 -26.89
C LYS A 683 12.78 9.63 -26.60
N VAL A 684 12.74 9.11 -25.39
CA VAL A 684 13.37 7.83 -25.02
C VAL A 684 12.75 6.70 -25.85
N ALA A 685 11.42 6.60 -25.90
CA ALA A 685 10.70 5.60 -26.69
C ALA A 685 11.09 5.64 -28.18
N ALA A 686 11.18 6.84 -28.75
CA ALA A 686 11.63 6.99 -30.15
C ALA A 686 13.09 6.57 -30.36
N ALA A 687 13.96 6.81 -29.37
CA ALA A 687 15.35 6.36 -29.42
C ALA A 687 15.45 4.83 -29.31
N ASP A 688 14.66 4.21 -28.43
CA ASP A 688 14.66 2.75 -28.21
C ASP A 688 14.10 1.95 -29.40
N GLN A 689 13.40 2.59 -30.35
CA GLN A 689 12.93 1.97 -31.61
C GLN A 689 14.01 1.91 -32.72
N GLN A 690 15.19 2.46 -32.51
CA GLN A 690 16.28 2.38 -33.50
C GLN A 690 16.70 0.91 -33.70
N GLN A 691 17.16 0.60 -34.90
CA GLN A 691 17.54 -0.77 -35.30
C GLN A 691 19.03 -0.88 -35.58
N LEU A 692 19.55 -2.07 -35.31
CA LEU A 692 20.85 -2.51 -35.84
C LEU A 692 20.58 -3.28 -37.13
N VAL A 693 21.12 -2.77 -38.26
CA VAL A 693 20.95 -3.40 -39.57
C VAL A 693 22.27 -3.98 -40.02
N LEU A 694 22.27 -5.27 -40.29
CA LEU A 694 23.40 -6.02 -40.82
C LEU A 694 23.15 -6.35 -42.29
N ILE A 695 24.19 -6.28 -43.10
CA ILE A 695 24.16 -6.59 -44.55
C ILE A 695 25.27 -7.61 -44.86
N ALA A 696 25.09 -8.42 -45.91
CA ALA A 696 26.17 -9.28 -46.41
C ALA A 696 27.40 -8.45 -46.75
N SER A 697 28.52 -8.79 -46.14
CA SER A 697 29.81 -8.14 -46.45
C SER A 697 30.15 -8.43 -47.91
N PRO A 698 30.54 -7.42 -48.69
CA PRO A 698 31.09 -7.68 -50.03
C PRO A 698 32.27 -8.66 -49.87
N ALA A 699 32.15 -9.87 -50.46
CA ALA A 699 33.22 -10.85 -50.45
C ALA A 699 34.52 -10.13 -50.81
N ALA A 700 35.54 -10.23 -49.93
CA ALA A 700 36.85 -9.77 -50.26
C ALA A 700 37.22 -10.49 -51.58
N LYS A 701 37.22 -9.77 -52.70
CA LYS A 701 37.72 -10.28 -53.95
C LYS A 701 39.15 -10.71 -53.67
N GLY A 702 39.36 -12.04 -53.54
CA GLY A 702 40.69 -12.62 -53.40
C GLY A 702 41.53 -12.18 -54.60
N ASN A 703 42.61 -11.48 -54.27
CA ASN A 703 43.71 -11.29 -55.21
C ASN A 703 44.44 -12.59 -55.40
#